data_9aa7fc926c85eb67a869062deb2afb95
#
_entry.id   9aa7fc926c85eb67a869062deb2afb95
#
_cell.length_a   1.000
_cell.length_b   1.000
_cell.length_c   1.000
_cell.angle_alpha   90.00
_cell.angle_beta   90.00
_cell.angle_gamma   90.00
#
_symmetry.space_group_name_H-M   'P 1'
#
loop_
_entity.id
_entity.type
_entity.pdbx_description
1 polymer ?
#
loop_
_entity_poly.entity_id
_entity_poly.type
_entity_poly.pdbx_seq_one_letter_code
_entity_poly.pdbx_strand_id
1 'polypeptide(L)'
;MKNWSFKQWNTLTGWVIFVIAFFTYLSTIEPNFSFWDTGEYISSAVKLEVTHAPGAALFQLIGAVAAMFAFGNGENYSVVINAMSALFSALTILFLFWTITYLVRRLLNKDFDQITKHQEISILFAGAVGALCFTFSDTFWFSAVEGEVYSMATMFIALLVWLITKWENEYHDADNERWIILIFFITGLSVGVHMMCMLAIPAVCLIYYARNYEFSWKSFLWANVFTLVILGIVFKGIFPLIMTLFGKLEIFAVNGIGLPFHSGTIIAFIILVTLCYFALKYAKNAKKNIYQTIALSVIYMMIGFSCWMVIPIRAIANPPMNLNNPDSAIGMLDYYNREQYGDWPTSYGQNYTAYLDANGIQKNEDGSFKTKKTGDVYEKDEKSGTYRKVGDRFNYIFSQDHVSFMPRMFNEDKDVMANYISMYGAPDFSFNYANEEIADSPEAKKIFEELRQKYEEGTIKADDYLQVKKYNLINVQKPSLSQNLDYFFTFQNGYYFARYLMWNFVGRQNDLEGHMENNRGNWISGIPFIDNALWGDQSKMPAKFKNESTVAFFFLPLILGLLGFYFQLNRDFGRFYAILSLFILTSVGIIFYTGVKPFEVRERDYAMVGSFYAFAIWIGLGAAAILWFIQEKVKSNVASVIAGIVLLGIPFMMGFQNYNVHDRSERYAAYDYAYSTLKSLPKDGILFVYGDNDTYPIWGMQETSGLRDDVKVV
;
A
#
# COMPACT_ATOMS: atom_id res chain seq x y z
N MET A 1 -23.74 -10.00 -41.93
CA MET A 1 -22.99 -10.03 -40.64
C MET A 1 -23.98 -9.61 -39.54
N LYS A 2 -24.17 -10.45 -38.50
CA LYS A 2 -24.99 -10.05 -37.35
C LYS A 2 -24.37 -8.77 -36.74
N ASN A 3 -25.14 -7.69 -36.63
CA ASN A 3 -24.66 -6.48 -35.94
C ASN A 3 -24.49 -6.80 -34.47
N TRP A 4 -23.26 -6.75 -34.01
CA TRP A 4 -22.91 -6.95 -32.60
C TRP A 4 -23.50 -5.83 -31.75
N SER A 5 -24.02 -6.19 -30.58
CA SER A 5 -24.48 -5.25 -29.57
C SER A 5 -23.30 -4.58 -28.88
N PHE A 6 -23.49 -3.38 -28.29
CA PHE A 6 -22.49 -2.72 -27.45
C PHE A 6 -21.92 -3.66 -26.40
N LYS A 7 -22.75 -4.48 -25.75
CA LYS A 7 -22.28 -5.43 -24.71
C LYS A 7 -21.28 -6.43 -25.30
N GLN A 8 -21.47 -6.92 -26.49
CA GLN A 8 -20.54 -7.85 -27.15
C GLN A 8 -19.23 -7.16 -27.51
N TRP A 9 -19.29 -5.95 -28.07
CA TRP A 9 -18.09 -5.16 -28.36
C TRP A 9 -17.31 -4.79 -27.10
N ASN A 10 -17.98 -4.35 -26.05
CA ASN A 10 -17.36 -4.00 -24.77
C ASN A 10 -16.66 -5.21 -24.12
N THR A 11 -17.30 -6.38 -24.19
CA THR A 11 -16.71 -7.62 -23.68
C THR A 11 -15.49 -8.03 -24.49
N LEU A 12 -15.60 -8.05 -25.83
CA LEU A 12 -14.47 -8.41 -26.69
C LEU A 12 -13.29 -7.46 -26.52
N THR A 13 -13.54 -6.15 -26.57
CA THR A 13 -12.48 -5.14 -26.43
C THR A 13 -11.78 -5.27 -25.06
N GLY A 14 -12.54 -5.50 -23.98
CA GLY A 14 -11.96 -5.73 -22.66
C GLY A 14 -11.00 -6.93 -22.64
N TRP A 15 -11.42 -8.05 -23.24
CA TRP A 15 -10.54 -9.22 -23.33
C TRP A 15 -9.33 -9.02 -24.26
N VAL A 16 -9.46 -8.24 -25.34
CA VAL A 16 -8.32 -7.88 -26.19
C VAL A 16 -7.30 -7.06 -25.38
N ILE A 17 -7.76 -6.09 -24.60
CA ILE A 17 -6.89 -5.26 -23.75
C ILE A 17 -6.25 -6.10 -22.64
N PHE A 18 -6.99 -7.02 -22.04
CA PHE A 18 -6.43 -8.01 -21.11
C PHE A 18 -5.29 -8.80 -21.75
N VAL A 19 -5.50 -9.31 -22.96
CA VAL A 19 -4.48 -10.09 -23.68
C VAL A 19 -3.24 -9.24 -23.97
N ILE A 20 -3.41 -7.97 -24.39
CA ILE A 20 -2.29 -7.04 -24.60
C ILE A 20 -1.50 -6.86 -23.29
N ALA A 21 -2.17 -6.54 -22.18
CA ALA A 21 -1.53 -6.35 -20.89
C ALA A 21 -0.82 -7.65 -20.42
N PHE A 22 -1.50 -8.78 -20.51
CA PHE A 22 -0.95 -10.06 -20.05
C PHE A 22 0.32 -10.47 -20.82
N PHE A 23 0.29 -10.35 -22.16
CA PHE A 23 1.48 -10.66 -22.96
C PHE A 23 2.60 -9.64 -22.79
N THR A 24 2.29 -8.37 -22.57
CA THR A 24 3.30 -7.35 -22.21
C THR A 24 4.03 -7.76 -20.93
N TYR A 25 3.29 -8.08 -19.88
CA TYR A 25 3.90 -8.46 -18.60
C TYR A 25 4.64 -9.80 -18.68
N LEU A 26 4.08 -10.80 -19.37
CA LEU A 26 4.77 -12.07 -19.57
C LEU A 26 6.07 -11.95 -20.38
N SER A 27 6.13 -11.05 -21.37
CA SER A 27 7.34 -10.86 -22.17
C SER A 27 8.47 -10.15 -21.43
N THR A 28 8.16 -9.50 -20.32
CA THR A 28 9.10 -8.72 -19.50
C THR A 28 9.27 -9.29 -18.09
N ILE A 29 8.78 -10.50 -17.86
CA ILE A 29 8.74 -11.14 -16.54
C ILE A 29 10.14 -11.47 -16.02
N GLU A 30 10.34 -11.33 -14.72
CA GLU A 30 11.56 -11.78 -14.06
C GLU A 30 11.63 -13.32 -14.03
N PRO A 31 12.74 -13.93 -14.47
CA PRO A 31 12.84 -15.40 -14.55
C PRO A 31 12.99 -16.07 -13.19
N ASN A 32 13.49 -15.34 -12.18
CA ASN A 32 13.75 -15.81 -10.84
C ASN A 32 13.11 -14.88 -9.80
N PHE A 33 13.57 -14.93 -8.56
CA PHE A 33 13.23 -13.94 -7.54
C PHE A 33 14.11 -12.70 -7.67
N SER A 34 13.54 -11.55 -7.37
CA SER A 34 14.26 -10.29 -7.21
C SER A 34 14.72 -10.11 -5.75
N PHE A 35 15.45 -9.03 -5.50
CA PHE A 35 15.76 -8.59 -4.14
C PHE A 35 14.49 -8.18 -3.38
N TRP A 36 14.61 -7.86 -2.11
CA TRP A 36 13.54 -7.55 -1.16
C TRP A 36 12.67 -8.79 -0.88
N ASP A 37 11.37 -8.60 -0.71
CA ASP A 37 10.44 -9.60 -0.20
C ASP A 37 10.09 -10.73 -1.20
N THR A 38 10.52 -10.62 -2.46
CA THR A 38 10.12 -11.54 -3.53
C THR A 38 10.57 -12.99 -3.25
N GLY A 39 11.80 -13.18 -2.76
CA GLY A 39 12.31 -14.50 -2.38
C GLY A 39 11.48 -15.14 -1.27
N GLU A 40 11.07 -14.36 -0.28
CA GLU A 40 10.18 -14.80 0.81
C GLU A 40 8.81 -15.18 0.28
N TYR A 41 8.16 -14.33 -0.51
CA TYR A 41 6.83 -14.61 -1.04
C TYR A 41 6.79 -15.81 -1.97
N ILE A 42 7.80 -16.00 -2.81
CA ILE A 42 7.88 -17.17 -3.70
C ILE A 42 8.07 -18.46 -2.89
N SER A 43 9.04 -18.49 -1.97
CA SER A 43 9.30 -19.67 -1.12
C SER A 43 8.08 -20.04 -0.29
N SER A 44 7.52 -19.06 0.39
CA SER A 44 6.34 -19.27 1.24
C SER A 44 5.11 -19.70 0.45
N ALA A 45 4.95 -19.25 -0.80
CA ALA A 45 3.88 -19.72 -1.67
C ALA A 45 4.10 -21.18 -2.06
N VAL A 46 5.30 -21.56 -2.50
CA VAL A 46 5.63 -22.93 -2.95
C VAL A 46 5.42 -23.96 -1.85
N LYS A 47 5.85 -23.67 -0.62
CA LYS A 47 5.81 -24.61 0.52
C LYS A 47 4.73 -24.30 1.55
N LEU A 48 3.89 -23.27 1.35
CA LEU A 48 2.91 -22.77 2.33
C LEU A 48 3.58 -22.49 3.68
N GLU A 49 4.60 -21.64 3.68
CA GLU A 49 5.34 -21.21 4.86
C GLU A 49 4.79 -19.89 5.43
N VAL A 50 5.34 -19.41 6.54
CA VAL A 50 4.83 -18.21 7.24
C VAL A 50 5.73 -17.02 6.96
N THR A 51 5.19 -16.02 6.25
CA THR A 51 5.87 -14.76 5.92
C THR A 51 5.91 -13.78 7.09
N HIS A 52 6.59 -12.64 6.89
CA HIS A 52 6.59 -11.55 7.86
C HIS A 52 5.18 -10.98 8.13
N ALA A 53 4.99 -10.40 9.31
CA ALA A 53 3.70 -9.85 9.74
C ALA A 53 3.27 -8.62 8.90
N PRO A 54 1.99 -8.52 8.50
CA PRO A 54 0.84 -9.30 8.94
C PRO A 54 0.56 -10.55 8.11
N GLY A 55 1.42 -10.92 7.15
CA GLY A 55 1.26 -12.08 6.30
C GLY A 55 0.36 -11.87 5.08
N ALA A 56 0.49 -12.79 4.11
CA ALA A 56 -0.23 -12.75 2.84
C ALA A 56 -0.93 -14.09 2.53
N ALA A 57 -1.77 -14.54 3.46
CA ALA A 57 -2.38 -15.88 3.46
C ALA A 57 -3.04 -16.29 2.14
N LEU A 58 -3.81 -15.38 1.52
CA LEU A 58 -4.49 -15.67 0.26
C LEU A 58 -3.50 -15.70 -0.92
N PHE A 59 -2.49 -14.82 -0.91
CA PHE A 59 -1.43 -14.84 -1.91
C PHE A 59 -0.69 -16.17 -1.89
N GLN A 60 -0.33 -16.67 -0.70
CA GLN A 60 0.33 -17.96 -0.51
C GLN A 60 -0.53 -19.13 -0.98
N LEU A 61 -1.83 -19.14 -0.64
CA LEU A 61 -2.75 -20.20 -1.06
C LEU A 61 -2.89 -20.26 -2.58
N ILE A 62 -3.07 -19.12 -3.25
CA ILE A 62 -3.18 -19.06 -4.70
C ILE A 62 -1.82 -19.34 -5.35
N GLY A 63 -0.74 -18.85 -4.76
CA GLY A 63 0.63 -19.14 -5.20
C GLY A 63 1.00 -20.62 -5.10
N ALA A 64 0.54 -21.33 -4.06
CA ALA A 64 0.70 -22.77 -3.97
C ALA A 64 -0.02 -23.53 -5.11
N VAL A 65 -1.21 -23.05 -5.50
CA VAL A 65 -1.92 -23.59 -6.67
C VAL A 65 -1.14 -23.28 -7.96
N ALA A 66 -0.64 -22.04 -8.10
CA ALA A 66 0.18 -21.66 -9.25
C ALA A 66 1.46 -22.50 -9.33
N ALA A 67 2.13 -22.75 -8.20
CA ALA A 67 3.35 -23.57 -8.13
C ALA A 67 3.18 -25.00 -8.69
N MET A 68 1.96 -25.55 -8.70
CA MET A 68 1.67 -26.85 -9.31
C MET A 68 1.98 -26.87 -10.81
N PHE A 69 1.91 -25.72 -11.49
CA PHE A 69 2.25 -25.59 -12.91
C PHE A 69 3.76 -25.60 -13.19
N ALA A 70 4.60 -25.58 -12.16
CA ALA A 70 6.04 -25.85 -12.29
C ALA A 70 6.37 -27.35 -12.41
N PHE A 71 5.38 -28.23 -12.22
CA PHE A 71 5.50 -29.70 -12.33
C PHE A 71 6.64 -30.28 -11.51
N GLY A 72 6.93 -29.68 -10.34
CA GLY A 72 8.00 -30.13 -9.44
C GLY A 72 9.42 -29.71 -9.85
N ASN A 73 9.56 -28.89 -10.89
CA ASN A 73 10.87 -28.32 -11.27
C ASN A 73 11.14 -27.04 -10.45
N GLY A 74 12.15 -27.09 -9.56
CA GLY A 74 12.53 -25.99 -8.68
C GLY A 74 12.88 -24.70 -9.42
N GLU A 75 13.49 -24.80 -10.60
CA GLU A 75 13.87 -23.64 -11.41
C GLU A 75 12.66 -22.88 -11.99
N ASN A 76 11.52 -23.55 -12.12
CA ASN A 76 10.31 -22.95 -12.69
C ASN A 76 9.37 -22.30 -11.62
N TYR A 77 9.60 -22.52 -10.33
CA TYR A 77 8.69 -21.98 -9.31
C TYR A 77 8.61 -20.46 -9.37
N SER A 78 9.75 -19.79 -9.44
CA SER A 78 9.79 -18.31 -9.46
C SER A 78 9.04 -17.75 -10.67
N VAL A 79 9.33 -18.24 -11.87
CA VAL A 79 8.67 -17.74 -13.09
C VAL A 79 7.17 -17.97 -13.09
N VAL A 80 6.68 -19.08 -12.50
CA VAL A 80 5.25 -19.37 -12.42
C VAL A 80 4.55 -18.45 -11.43
N ILE A 81 5.17 -18.16 -10.28
CA ILE A 81 4.63 -17.19 -9.31
C ILE A 81 4.66 -15.76 -9.86
N ASN A 82 5.72 -15.39 -10.56
CA ASN A 82 5.79 -14.10 -11.27
C ASN A 82 4.71 -14.01 -12.37
N ALA A 83 4.46 -15.09 -13.13
CA ALA A 83 3.37 -15.15 -14.10
C ALA A 83 1.97 -15.03 -13.47
N MET A 84 1.79 -15.52 -12.24
CA MET A 84 0.59 -15.28 -11.45
C MET A 84 0.38 -13.79 -11.18
N SER A 85 1.43 -13.05 -10.83
CA SER A 85 1.37 -11.59 -10.65
C SER A 85 1.03 -10.88 -11.97
N ALA A 86 1.60 -11.30 -13.10
CA ALA A 86 1.25 -10.81 -14.43
C ALA A 86 -0.23 -11.04 -14.76
N LEU A 87 -0.78 -12.21 -14.41
CA LEU A 87 -2.20 -12.55 -14.60
C LEU A 87 -3.11 -11.62 -13.78
N PHE A 88 -2.82 -11.42 -12.48
CA PHE A 88 -3.60 -10.51 -11.63
C PHE A 88 -3.53 -9.06 -12.10
N SER A 89 -2.36 -8.63 -12.57
CA SER A 89 -2.20 -7.30 -13.17
C SER A 89 -3.03 -7.14 -14.44
N ALA A 90 -3.05 -8.13 -15.32
CA ALA A 90 -3.89 -8.10 -16.52
C ALA A 90 -5.39 -8.11 -16.18
N LEU A 91 -5.82 -8.84 -15.14
CA LEU A 91 -7.19 -8.79 -14.63
C LEU A 91 -7.54 -7.40 -14.07
N THR A 92 -6.59 -6.72 -13.42
CA THR A 92 -6.76 -5.31 -13.00
C THR A 92 -7.10 -4.43 -14.20
N ILE A 93 -6.39 -4.58 -15.31
CA ILE A 93 -6.60 -3.82 -16.54
C ILE A 93 -7.97 -4.11 -17.14
N LEU A 94 -8.41 -5.36 -17.12
CA LEU A 94 -9.75 -5.75 -17.57
C LEU A 94 -10.86 -5.07 -16.75
N PHE A 95 -10.76 -5.11 -15.41
CA PHE A 95 -11.74 -4.47 -14.54
C PHE A 95 -11.68 -2.94 -14.65
N LEU A 96 -10.51 -2.36 -14.83
CA LEU A 96 -10.34 -0.92 -15.08
C LEU A 96 -11.04 -0.53 -16.39
N PHE A 97 -10.81 -1.25 -17.47
CA PHE A 97 -11.49 -1.02 -18.76
C PHE A 97 -13.01 -1.02 -18.60
N TRP A 98 -13.57 -2.03 -17.97
CA TRP A 98 -15.02 -2.10 -17.76
C TRP A 98 -15.56 -1.03 -16.82
N THR A 99 -14.78 -0.61 -15.83
CA THR A 99 -15.12 0.51 -14.95
C THR A 99 -15.17 1.83 -15.73
N ILE A 100 -14.15 2.11 -16.55
CA ILE A 100 -14.11 3.31 -17.39
C ILE A 100 -15.27 3.32 -18.38
N THR A 101 -15.49 2.22 -19.11
CA THR A 101 -16.59 2.15 -20.10
C THR A 101 -17.96 2.35 -19.46
N TYR A 102 -18.19 1.81 -18.25
CA TYR A 102 -19.40 2.08 -17.48
C TYR A 102 -19.56 3.57 -17.13
N LEU A 103 -18.52 4.18 -16.59
CA LEU A 103 -18.56 5.59 -16.19
C LEU A 103 -18.74 6.54 -17.39
N VAL A 104 -18.03 6.27 -18.50
CA VAL A 104 -18.18 7.05 -19.74
C VAL A 104 -19.60 6.90 -20.29
N ARG A 105 -20.13 5.69 -20.35
CA ARG A 105 -21.51 5.46 -20.79
C ARG A 105 -22.49 6.28 -19.98
N ARG A 106 -22.31 6.32 -18.65
CA ARG A 106 -23.16 7.09 -17.76
C ARG A 106 -23.06 8.60 -17.97
N LEU A 107 -21.87 9.10 -18.27
CA LEU A 107 -21.64 10.53 -18.55
C LEU A 107 -22.24 11.00 -19.89
N LEU A 108 -22.24 10.11 -20.90
CA LEU A 108 -22.72 10.40 -22.24
C LEU A 108 -24.22 10.10 -22.40
N ASN A 109 -24.75 9.13 -21.70
CA ASN A 109 -26.14 8.70 -21.76
C ASN A 109 -26.65 8.30 -20.38
N LYS A 110 -27.23 9.24 -19.63
CA LYS A 110 -27.68 9.05 -18.25
C LYS A 110 -28.79 8.02 -18.11
N ASP A 111 -29.65 7.90 -19.10
CA ASP A 111 -30.82 7.04 -19.04
C ASP A 111 -30.54 5.61 -19.52
N PHE A 112 -29.31 5.33 -19.96
CA PHE A 112 -28.90 4.02 -20.49
C PHE A 112 -29.75 3.51 -21.65
N ASP A 113 -30.41 4.41 -22.37
CA ASP A 113 -31.17 4.12 -23.57
C ASP A 113 -30.30 3.59 -24.72
N GLN A 114 -30.84 3.51 -25.92
CA GLN A 114 -30.10 3.03 -27.08
C GLN A 114 -28.81 3.86 -27.28
N ILE A 115 -27.67 3.17 -27.16
CA ILE A 115 -26.35 3.78 -27.42
C ILE A 115 -26.20 4.02 -28.92
N THR A 116 -25.94 5.25 -29.31
CA THR A 116 -25.62 5.58 -30.71
C THR A 116 -24.21 5.04 -31.08
N LYS A 117 -24.02 4.82 -32.40
CA LYS A 117 -22.72 4.31 -32.89
C LYS A 117 -21.53 5.22 -32.48
N HIS A 118 -21.77 6.49 -32.42
CA HIS A 118 -20.75 7.44 -31.94
C HIS A 118 -20.40 7.25 -30.46
N GLN A 119 -21.43 7.13 -29.61
CA GLN A 119 -21.21 6.89 -28.17
C GLN A 119 -20.49 5.57 -27.95
N GLU A 120 -20.84 4.53 -28.72
CA GLU A 120 -20.14 3.25 -28.69
C GLU A 120 -18.65 3.41 -28.97
N ILE A 121 -18.30 4.11 -30.06
CA ILE A 121 -16.90 4.37 -30.42
C ILE A 121 -16.20 5.12 -29.29
N SER A 122 -16.79 6.22 -28.80
CA SER A 122 -16.19 7.03 -27.73
C SER A 122 -15.97 6.26 -26.44
N ILE A 123 -16.95 5.39 -26.05
CA ILE A 123 -16.86 4.58 -24.84
C ILE A 123 -15.71 3.56 -24.94
N LEU A 124 -15.62 2.85 -26.07
CA LEU A 124 -14.61 1.80 -26.26
C LEU A 124 -13.19 2.38 -26.32
N PHE A 125 -12.98 3.46 -27.11
CA PHE A 125 -11.66 4.12 -27.16
C PHE A 125 -11.26 4.73 -25.82
N ALA A 126 -12.20 5.38 -25.13
CA ALA A 126 -11.93 5.95 -23.81
C ALA A 126 -11.50 4.88 -22.79
N GLY A 127 -12.22 3.75 -22.77
CA GLY A 127 -11.83 2.60 -21.95
C GLY A 127 -10.45 2.07 -22.31
N ALA A 128 -10.16 1.94 -23.60
CA ALA A 128 -8.88 1.44 -24.09
C ALA A 128 -7.70 2.37 -23.73
N VAL A 129 -7.87 3.69 -23.96
CA VAL A 129 -6.82 4.68 -23.64
C VAL A 129 -6.50 4.67 -22.14
N GLY A 130 -7.52 4.77 -21.28
CA GLY A 130 -7.31 4.79 -19.82
C GLY A 130 -6.68 3.49 -19.30
N ALA A 131 -7.20 2.34 -19.73
CA ALA A 131 -6.69 1.03 -19.32
C ALA A 131 -5.25 0.79 -19.79
N LEU A 132 -4.93 1.11 -21.05
CA LEU A 132 -3.58 0.93 -21.59
C LEU A 132 -2.57 1.95 -21.03
N CYS A 133 -2.98 3.19 -20.71
CA CYS A 133 -2.09 4.11 -19.99
C CYS A 133 -1.70 3.55 -18.62
N PHE A 134 -2.59 2.87 -17.93
CA PHE A 134 -2.26 2.20 -16.67
C PHE A 134 -1.43 0.94 -16.91
N THR A 135 -1.71 0.18 -17.97
CA THR A 135 -0.89 -0.99 -18.36
C THR A 135 0.57 -0.64 -18.48
N PHE A 136 0.87 0.50 -19.11
CA PHE A 136 2.23 0.94 -19.42
C PHE A 136 2.77 2.00 -18.45
N SER A 137 2.13 2.20 -17.28
CA SER A 137 2.64 3.09 -16.25
C SER A 137 3.80 2.44 -15.49
N ASP A 138 4.75 3.26 -15.03
CA ASP A 138 6.02 2.81 -14.41
C ASP A 138 5.79 1.87 -13.21
N THR A 139 5.12 2.37 -12.18
CA THR A 139 4.89 1.63 -10.92
C THR A 139 4.09 0.34 -11.10
N PHE A 140 3.05 0.37 -11.95
CA PHE A 140 2.18 -0.79 -12.09
C PHE A 140 2.85 -1.91 -12.88
N TRP A 141 3.57 -1.56 -13.96
CA TRP A 141 4.34 -2.53 -14.74
C TRP A 141 5.44 -3.17 -13.88
N PHE A 142 6.15 -2.36 -13.09
CA PHE A 142 7.16 -2.86 -12.16
C PHE A 142 6.58 -3.95 -11.24
N SER A 143 5.41 -3.72 -10.64
CA SER A 143 4.75 -4.69 -9.75
C SER A 143 4.18 -5.91 -10.49
N ALA A 144 3.92 -5.80 -11.80
CA ALA A 144 3.28 -6.86 -12.57
C ALA A 144 4.23 -8.02 -12.93
N VAL A 145 5.54 -7.79 -12.90
CA VAL A 145 6.56 -8.73 -13.41
C VAL A 145 7.32 -9.47 -12.31
N GLU A 146 6.95 -9.27 -11.06
CA GLU A 146 7.57 -9.94 -9.90
C GLU A 146 6.53 -10.55 -8.95
N GLY A 147 6.93 -11.56 -8.19
CA GLY A 147 6.08 -12.32 -7.28
C GLY A 147 5.84 -11.63 -5.95
N GLU A 148 5.19 -10.46 -5.98
CA GLU A 148 4.80 -9.70 -4.79
C GLU A 148 3.30 -9.47 -4.68
N VAL A 149 2.84 -9.08 -3.49
CA VAL A 149 1.41 -8.94 -3.15
C VAL A 149 0.70 -7.79 -3.87
N TYR A 150 1.41 -6.78 -4.36
CA TYR A 150 0.83 -5.52 -4.86
C TYR A 150 0.02 -5.69 -6.15
N SER A 151 0.42 -6.59 -7.04
CA SER A 151 -0.33 -6.94 -8.25
C SER A 151 -1.71 -7.50 -7.90
N MET A 152 -1.77 -8.46 -6.98
CA MET A 152 -3.02 -9.06 -6.52
C MET A 152 -3.86 -8.07 -5.70
N ALA A 153 -3.24 -7.26 -4.85
CA ALA A 153 -3.93 -6.23 -4.07
C ALA A 153 -4.61 -5.18 -4.98
N THR A 154 -3.90 -4.73 -6.02
CA THR A 154 -4.46 -3.79 -7.00
C THR A 154 -5.62 -4.41 -7.78
N MET A 155 -5.53 -5.70 -8.11
CA MET A 155 -6.62 -6.44 -8.73
C MET A 155 -7.86 -6.45 -7.82
N PHE A 156 -7.72 -6.66 -6.50
CA PHE A 156 -8.84 -6.60 -5.58
C PHE A 156 -9.45 -5.20 -5.48
N ILE A 157 -8.65 -4.13 -5.47
CA ILE A 157 -9.16 -2.75 -5.54
C ILE A 157 -9.99 -2.56 -6.82
N ALA A 158 -9.45 -2.94 -7.97
CA ALA A 158 -10.13 -2.82 -9.26
C ALA A 158 -11.42 -3.65 -9.32
N LEU A 159 -11.39 -4.87 -8.78
CA LEU A 159 -12.55 -5.75 -8.68
C LEU A 159 -13.65 -5.14 -7.80
N LEU A 160 -13.32 -4.59 -6.63
CA LEU A 160 -14.29 -3.95 -5.73
C LEU A 160 -14.94 -2.73 -6.39
N VAL A 161 -14.16 -1.90 -7.07
CA VAL A 161 -14.67 -0.74 -7.82
C VAL A 161 -15.55 -1.19 -9.00
N TRP A 162 -15.15 -2.23 -9.71
CA TRP A 162 -15.97 -2.78 -10.79
C TRP A 162 -17.27 -3.40 -10.28
N LEU A 163 -17.24 -4.15 -9.17
CA LEU A 163 -18.42 -4.77 -8.58
C LEU A 163 -19.47 -3.75 -8.14
N ILE A 164 -19.07 -2.62 -7.57
CA ILE A 164 -20.04 -1.58 -7.20
C ILE A 164 -20.65 -0.92 -8.44
N THR A 165 -19.93 -0.82 -9.57
CA THR A 165 -20.52 -0.38 -10.84
C THR A 165 -21.51 -1.40 -11.41
N LYS A 166 -21.25 -2.70 -11.17
CA LYS A 166 -22.20 -3.77 -11.50
C LYS A 166 -23.48 -3.68 -10.70
N TRP A 167 -23.37 -3.53 -9.38
CA TRP A 167 -24.50 -3.28 -8.51
C TRP A 167 -25.32 -2.07 -8.98
N GLU A 168 -24.67 -0.98 -9.31
CA GLU A 168 -25.33 0.23 -9.76
C GLU A 168 -26.04 0.04 -11.13
N ASN A 169 -25.42 -0.68 -12.05
CA ASN A 169 -26.00 -0.97 -13.37
C ASN A 169 -27.22 -1.89 -13.28
N GLU A 170 -27.22 -2.83 -12.33
CA GLU A 170 -28.29 -3.81 -12.10
C GLU A 170 -29.22 -3.40 -10.93
N TYR A 171 -29.26 -2.10 -10.60
CA TYR A 171 -29.96 -1.58 -9.41
C TYR A 171 -31.43 -1.95 -9.33
N HIS A 172 -32.13 -2.07 -10.46
CA HIS A 172 -33.55 -2.41 -10.51
C HIS A 172 -33.84 -3.91 -10.54
N ASP A 173 -32.82 -4.75 -10.58
CA ASP A 173 -32.98 -6.20 -10.57
C ASP A 173 -33.35 -6.66 -9.15
N ALA A 174 -34.25 -7.65 -9.05
CA ALA A 174 -34.75 -8.13 -7.76
C ALA A 174 -33.64 -8.65 -6.81
N ASP A 175 -32.56 -9.17 -7.39
CA ASP A 175 -31.46 -9.81 -6.67
C ASP A 175 -30.18 -8.96 -6.64
N ASN A 176 -30.26 -7.64 -6.78
CA ASN A 176 -29.10 -6.77 -6.88
C ASN A 176 -28.24 -6.77 -5.58
N GLU A 177 -28.85 -7.06 -4.44
CA GLU A 177 -28.17 -7.14 -3.13
C GLU A 177 -27.04 -8.18 -3.10
N ARG A 178 -27.08 -9.19 -3.99
CA ARG A 178 -25.99 -10.18 -4.16
C ARG A 178 -24.63 -9.55 -4.43
N TRP A 179 -24.61 -8.44 -5.16
CA TRP A 179 -23.36 -7.71 -5.44
C TRP A 179 -22.77 -7.07 -4.20
N ILE A 180 -23.61 -6.54 -3.30
CA ILE A 180 -23.16 -5.98 -2.02
C ILE A 180 -22.55 -7.09 -1.14
N ILE A 181 -23.23 -8.22 -1.02
CA ILE A 181 -22.72 -9.38 -0.25
C ILE A 181 -21.39 -9.87 -0.84
N LEU A 182 -21.30 -9.95 -2.18
CA LEU A 182 -20.05 -10.32 -2.86
C LEU A 182 -18.93 -9.31 -2.61
N ILE A 183 -19.22 -8.01 -2.61
CA ILE A 183 -18.24 -6.96 -2.29
C ILE A 183 -17.67 -7.17 -0.88
N PHE A 184 -18.51 -7.47 0.11
CA PHE A 184 -18.02 -7.73 1.47
C PHE A 184 -17.23 -9.02 1.56
N PHE A 185 -17.63 -10.09 0.86
CA PHE A 185 -16.84 -11.32 0.77
C PHE A 185 -15.45 -11.07 0.18
N ILE A 186 -15.39 -10.36 -0.95
CA ILE A 186 -14.14 -9.99 -1.61
C ILE A 186 -13.29 -9.07 -0.72
N THR A 187 -13.91 -8.16 0.05
CA THR A 187 -13.22 -7.34 1.04
C THR A 187 -12.56 -8.22 2.10
N GLY A 188 -13.25 -9.22 2.63
CA GLY A 188 -12.68 -10.17 3.58
C GLY A 188 -11.51 -10.97 3.00
N LEU A 189 -11.64 -11.49 1.78
CA LEU A 189 -10.57 -12.19 1.07
C LEU A 189 -9.35 -11.28 0.84
N SER A 190 -9.57 -10.04 0.43
CA SER A 190 -8.50 -9.11 0.06
C SER A 190 -7.57 -8.75 1.23
N VAL A 191 -8.06 -8.83 2.47
CA VAL A 191 -7.23 -8.67 3.68
C VAL A 191 -6.18 -9.78 3.77
N GLY A 192 -6.47 -10.96 3.25
CA GLY A 192 -5.52 -12.07 3.13
C GLY A 192 -4.41 -11.84 2.07
N VAL A 193 -4.46 -10.71 1.36
CA VAL A 193 -3.39 -10.26 0.46
C VAL A 193 -2.70 -9.03 1.03
N HIS A 194 -3.44 -7.93 1.21
CA HIS A 194 -2.89 -6.70 1.75
C HIS A 194 -3.99 -5.77 2.29
N MET A 195 -3.76 -5.16 3.45
CA MET A 195 -4.76 -4.29 4.10
C MET A 195 -5.12 -3.03 3.28
N MET A 196 -4.27 -2.58 2.36
CA MET A 196 -4.57 -1.43 1.48
C MET A 196 -5.84 -1.62 0.64
N CYS A 197 -6.27 -2.86 0.38
CA CYS A 197 -7.49 -3.14 -0.37
C CYS A 197 -8.74 -2.56 0.28
N MET A 198 -8.74 -2.43 1.62
CA MET A 198 -9.86 -1.82 2.37
C MET A 198 -10.07 -0.34 2.04
N LEU A 199 -9.07 0.34 1.50
CA LEU A 199 -9.19 1.75 1.08
C LEU A 199 -10.12 1.94 -0.13
N ALA A 200 -10.58 0.85 -0.77
CA ALA A 200 -11.65 0.90 -1.77
C ALA A 200 -13.05 1.04 -1.15
N ILE A 201 -13.23 0.71 0.16
CA ILE A 201 -14.54 0.75 0.84
C ILE A 201 -15.20 2.13 0.75
N PRO A 202 -14.50 3.26 0.98
CA PRO A 202 -15.09 4.59 0.84
C PRO A 202 -15.66 4.86 -0.54
N ALA A 203 -14.95 4.48 -1.60
CA ALA A 203 -15.45 4.65 -2.97
C ALA A 203 -16.73 3.83 -3.20
N VAL A 204 -16.77 2.59 -2.70
CA VAL A 204 -17.97 1.73 -2.74
C VAL A 204 -19.15 2.39 -2.01
N CYS A 205 -18.95 2.87 -0.78
CA CYS A 205 -19.99 3.54 0.01
C CYS A 205 -20.50 4.82 -0.67
N LEU A 206 -19.60 5.60 -1.27
CA LEU A 206 -19.96 6.87 -1.92
C LEU A 206 -20.69 6.66 -3.25
N ILE A 207 -20.38 5.61 -4.01
CA ILE A 207 -21.17 5.21 -5.19
C ILE A 207 -22.56 4.75 -4.75
N TYR A 208 -22.65 3.98 -3.66
CA TYR A 208 -23.93 3.59 -3.07
C TYR A 208 -24.76 4.82 -2.67
N TYR A 209 -24.14 5.79 -1.98
CA TYR A 209 -24.76 7.07 -1.65
C TYR A 209 -25.25 7.83 -2.88
N ALA A 210 -24.38 8.00 -3.87
CA ALA A 210 -24.68 8.74 -5.09
C ALA A 210 -25.83 8.13 -5.92
N ARG A 211 -26.10 6.83 -5.73
CA ARG A 211 -27.22 6.14 -6.38
C ARG A 211 -28.54 6.28 -5.62
N ASN A 212 -28.48 6.21 -4.29
CA ASN A 212 -29.70 6.08 -3.45
C ASN A 212 -30.22 7.43 -2.91
N TYR A 213 -29.38 8.47 -2.89
CA TYR A 213 -29.70 9.72 -2.24
C TYR A 213 -29.48 10.91 -3.17
N GLU A 214 -30.38 11.89 -3.10
CA GLU A 214 -30.16 13.18 -3.74
C GLU A 214 -29.09 13.97 -2.99
N PHE A 215 -28.27 14.69 -3.77
CA PHE A 215 -27.22 15.53 -3.20
C PHE A 215 -27.82 16.68 -2.41
N SER A 216 -27.43 16.79 -1.15
CA SER A 216 -27.52 17.99 -0.34
C SER A 216 -26.29 18.05 0.57
N TRP A 217 -25.85 19.23 0.96
CA TRP A 217 -24.69 19.37 1.85
C TRP A 217 -24.84 18.58 3.16
N LYS A 218 -26.06 18.51 3.70
CA LYS A 218 -26.36 17.72 4.90
C LYS A 218 -26.25 16.23 4.64
N SER A 219 -26.88 15.71 3.57
CA SER A 219 -26.78 14.27 3.24
C SER A 219 -25.38 13.86 2.86
N PHE A 220 -24.64 14.73 2.15
CA PHE A 220 -23.25 14.52 1.77
C PHE A 220 -22.32 14.44 3.00
N LEU A 221 -22.48 15.35 3.98
CA LEU A 221 -21.70 15.29 5.22
C LEU A 221 -21.94 13.98 5.96
N TRP A 222 -23.21 13.59 6.12
CA TRP A 222 -23.55 12.32 6.75
C TRP A 222 -23.01 11.11 5.97
N ALA A 223 -23.07 11.12 4.64
CA ALA A 223 -22.47 10.06 3.83
C ALA A 223 -20.97 9.89 4.10
N ASN A 224 -20.23 10.98 4.24
CA ASN A 224 -18.81 10.94 4.60
C ASN A 224 -18.60 10.38 6.02
N VAL A 225 -19.38 10.84 6.99
CA VAL A 225 -19.31 10.33 8.37
C VAL A 225 -19.59 8.82 8.40
N PHE A 226 -20.66 8.35 7.78
CA PHE A 226 -20.99 6.92 7.71
C PHE A 226 -19.91 6.12 6.97
N THR A 227 -19.35 6.65 5.89
CA THR A 227 -18.26 6.02 5.14
C THR A 227 -17.03 5.83 6.02
N LEU A 228 -16.61 6.86 6.75
CA LEU A 228 -15.48 6.77 7.68
C LEU A 228 -15.77 5.82 8.85
N VAL A 229 -17.00 5.81 9.37
CA VAL A 229 -17.43 4.87 10.41
C VAL A 229 -17.37 3.42 9.88
N ILE A 230 -17.87 3.16 8.67
CA ILE A 230 -17.81 1.82 8.07
C ILE A 230 -16.34 1.38 7.87
N LEU A 231 -15.50 2.27 7.33
CA LEU A 231 -14.07 1.99 7.18
C LEU A 231 -13.42 1.69 8.53
N GLY A 232 -13.72 2.51 9.55
CA GLY A 232 -13.23 2.32 10.92
C GLY A 232 -13.70 1.00 11.54
N ILE A 233 -14.98 0.64 11.37
CA ILE A 233 -15.53 -0.64 11.84
C ILE A 233 -14.84 -1.82 11.16
N VAL A 234 -14.61 -1.76 9.86
CA VAL A 234 -13.94 -2.85 9.14
C VAL A 234 -12.45 -2.91 9.55
N PHE A 235 -11.75 -1.78 9.51
CA PHE A 235 -10.30 -1.72 9.71
C PHE A 235 -9.86 -1.90 11.17
N LYS A 236 -10.55 -1.27 12.12
CA LYS A 236 -10.20 -1.28 13.56
C LYS A 236 -11.19 -2.05 14.42
N GLY A 237 -12.37 -2.38 13.89
CA GLY A 237 -13.42 -3.09 14.62
C GLY A 237 -13.40 -4.59 14.33
N ILE A 238 -13.96 -5.04 13.21
CA ILE A 238 -14.32 -6.45 12.97
C ILE A 238 -13.09 -7.36 13.06
N PHE A 239 -12.06 -7.13 12.27
CA PHE A 239 -10.90 -8.02 12.23
C PHE A 239 -10.08 -8.00 13.52
N PRO A 240 -9.67 -6.83 14.08
CA PRO A 240 -8.98 -6.80 15.36
C PRO A 240 -9.80 -7.37 16.53
N LEU A 241 -11.13 -7.15 16.52
CA LEU A 241 -12.00 -7.69 17.56
C LEU A 241 -12.04 -9.23 17.52
N ILE A 242 -12.12 -9.82 16.32
CA ILE A 242 -12.08 -11.27 16.14
C ILE A 242 -10.75 -11.80 16.69
N MET A 243 -9.61 -11.25 16.28
CA MET A 243 -8.29 -11.69 16.74
C MET A 243 -8.14 -11.54 18.27
N THR A 244 -8.60 -10.41 18.82
CA THR A 244 -8.59 -10.18 20.27
C THR A 244 -9.47 -11.16 21.02
N LEU A 245 -10.65 -11.51 20.48
CA LEU A 245 -11.54 -12.51 21.08
C LEU A 245 -10.85 -13.87 21.18
N PHE A 246 -10.21 -14.31 20.10
CA PHE A 246 -9.48 -15.59 20.09
C PHE A 246 -8.32 -15.58 21.09
N GLY A 247 -7.47 -14.56 21.09
CA GLY A 247 -6.31 -14.47 21.99
C GLY A 247 -6.70 -14.39 23.47
N LYS A 248 -7.68 -13.54 23.82
CA LYS A 248 -8.13 -13.39 25.23
C LYS A 248 -8.85 -14.63 25.75
N LEU A 249 -9.69 -15.26 24.95
CA LEU A 249 -10.37 -16.50 25.35
C LEU A 249 -9.39 -17.66 25.47
N GLU A 250 -8.33 -17.70 24.68
CA GLU A 250 -7.29 -18.70 24.80
C GLU A 250 -6.57 -18.59 26.16
N ILE A 251 -6.12 -17.38 26.54
CA ILE A 251 -5.50 -17.17 27.86
C ILE A 251 -6.47 -17.50 28.99
N PHE A 252 -7.72 -17.07 28.88
CA PHE A 252 -8.73 -17.32 29.92
C PHE A 252 -9.02 -18.82 30.06
N ALA A 253 -9.16 -19.56 28.98
CA ALA A 253 -9.45 -21.00 29.01
C ALA A 253 -8.26 -21.80 29.57
N VAL A 254 -7.04 -21.50 29.11
CA VAL A 254 -5.85 -22.26 29.51
C VAL A 254 -5.36 -21.83 30.89
N ASN A 255 -5.07 -20.56 31.11
CA ASN A 255 -4.50 -20.08 32.36
C ASN A 255 -5.54 -19.88 33.48
N GLY A 256 -6.80 -19.52 33.12
CA GLY A 256 -7.85 -19.23 34.09
C GLY A 256 -8.65 -20.45 34.52
N ILE A 257 -8.95 -21.38 33.59
CA ILE A 257 -9.78 -22.55 33.85
C ILE A 257 -8.94 -23.85 33.93
N GLY A 258 -7.71 -23.85 33.37
CA GLY A 258 -6.84 -25.03 33.34
C GLY A 258 -7.17 -25.99 32.19
N LEU A 259 -7.78 -25.51 31.10
CA LEU A 259 -8.06 -26.35 29.92
C LEU A 259 -6.80 -26.53 29.07
N PRO A 260 -6.72 -27.57 28.22
CA PRO A 260 -5.61 -27.72 27.28
C PRO A 260 -5.46 -26.54 26.30
N PHE A 261 -4.27 -26.39 25.75
CA PHE A 261 -4.03 -25.43 24.68
C PHE A 261 -5.06 -25.55 23.54
N HIS A 262 -5.36 -24.45 22.90
CA HIS A 262 -6.36 -24.29 21.83
C HIS A 262 -7.83 -24.44 22.25
N SER A 263 -8.11 -24.68 23.51
CA SER A 263 -9.51 -24.77 24.04
C SER A 263 -10.23 -23.44 23.92
N GLY A 264 -9.55 -22.32 24.23
CA GLY A 264 -10.11 -20.99 24.07
C GLY A 264 -10.38 -20.62 22.62
N THR A 265 -9.54 -21.07 21.71
CA THR A 265 -9.73 -20.92 20.26
C THR A 265 -11.02 -21.61 19.80
N ILE A 266 -11.27 -22.84 20.25
CA ILE A 266 -12.51 -23.58 19.94
C ILE A 266 -13.73 -22.86 20.53
N ILE A 267 -13.64 -22.40 21.78
CA ILE A 267 -14.72 -21.63 22.43
C ILE A 267 -15.02 -20.34 21.66
N ALA A 268 -13.98 -19.60 21.26
CA ALA A 268 -14.12 -18.38 20.46
C ALA A 268 -14.85 -18.65 19.13
N PHE A 269 -14.49 -19.74 18.45
CA PHE A 269 -15.13 -20.14 17.20
C PHE A 269 -16.61 -20.48 17.39
N ILE A 270 -16.95 -21.25 18.44
CA ILE A 270 -18.35 -21.57 18.77
C ILE A 270 -19.15 -20.31 19.08
N ILE A 271 -18.59 -19.38 19.85
CA ILE A 271 -19.24 -18.10 20.15
C ILE A 271 -19.50 -17.33 18.85
N LEU A 272 -18.51 -17.23 17.97
CA LEU A 272 -18.62 -16.52 16.70
C LEU A 272 -19.72 -17.09 15.80
N VAL A 273 -19.74 -18.43 15.62
CA VAL A 273 -20.78 -19.13 14.85
C VAL A 273 -22.17 -18.93 15.47
N THR A 274 -22.26 -18.97 16.81
CA THR A 274 -23.51 -18.75 17.55
C THR A 274 -24.02 -17.33 17.35
N LEU A 275 -23.15 -16.32 17.40
CA LEU A 275 -23.51 -14.92 17.12
C LEU A 275 -24.01 -14.76 15.67
N CYS A 276 -23.35 -15.38 14.71
CA CYS A 276 -23.78 -15.38 13.31
C CYS A 276 -25.17 -16.00 13.13
N TYR A 277 -25.42 -17.14 13.78
CA TYR A 277 -26.74 -17.79 13.76
C TYR A 277 -27.84 -16.88 14.34
N PHE A 278 -27.60 -16.26 15.49
CA PHE A 278 -28.60 -15.37 16.08
C PHE A 278 -28.79 -14.08 15.28
N ALA A 279 -27.74 -13.53 14.66
CA ALA A 279 -27.84 -12.39 13.77
C ALA A 279 -28.72 -12.69 12.56
N LEU A 280 -28.54 -13.84 11.91
CA LEU A 280 -29.37 -14.30 10.79
C LEU A 280 -30.83 -14.56 11.21
N LYS A 281 -31.03 -15.21 12.36
CA LYS A 281 -32.37 -15.48 12.90
C LYS A 281 -33.11 -14.18 13.21
N TYR A 282 -32.44 -13.22 13.83
CA TYR A 282 -32.99 -11.88 14.10
C TYR A 282 -33.35 -11.16 12.78
N ALA A 283 -32.43 -11.12 11.83
CA ALA A 283 -32.62 -10.48 10.54
C ALA A 283 -33.81 -11.05 9.76
N LYS A 284 -33.92 -12.38 9.76
CA LYS A 284 -35.07 -13.08 9.13
C LYS A 284 -36.41 -12.74 9.81
N ASN A 285 -36.43 -12.71 11.14
CA ASN A 285 -37.64 -12.43 11.90
C ASN A 285 -38.08 -10.95 11.77
N ALA A 286 -37.14 -10.04 11.59
CA ALA A 286 -37.42 -8.60 11.43
C ALA A 286 -38.12 -8.28 10.09
N LYS A 287 -38.16 -9.22 9.12
CA LYS A 287 -38.80 -9.08 7.80
C LYS A 287 -38.39 -7.82 7.02
N LYS A 288 -37.16 -7.31 7.26
CA LYS A 288 -36.58 -6.16 6.58
C LYS A 288 -35.33 -6.64 5.81
N ASN A 289 -35.37 -6.52 4.49
CA ASN A 289 -34.27 -6.96 3.62
C ASN A 289 -32.91 -6.36 4.05
N ILE A 290 -32.89 -5.08 4.47
CA ILE A 290 -31.66 -4.41 4.87
C ILE A 290 -30.94 -5.13 6.02
N TYR A 291 -31.64 -5.65 7.01
CA TYR A 291 -31.02 -6.38 8.13
C TYR A 291 -30.43 -7.71 7.66
N GLN A 292 -31.08 -8.37 6.71
CA GLN A 292 -30.61 -9.60 6.14
C GLN A 292 -29.34 -9.36 5.30
N THR A 293 -29.34 -8.31 4.47
CA THR A 293 -28.18 -7.91 3.66
C THR A 293 -26.98 -7.56 4.54
N ILE A 294 -27.19 -6.77 5.61
CA ILE A 294 -26.11 -6.44 6.56
C ILE A 294 -25.56 -7.70 7.24
N ALA A 295 -26.44 -8.56 7.78
CA ALA A 295 -25.99 -9.79 8.46
C ALA A 295 -25.20 -10.70 7.52
N LEU A 296 -25.69 -10.92 6.30
CA LEU A 296 -25.01 -11.72 5.29
C LEU A 296 -23.68 -11.06 4.88
N SER A 297 -23.64 -9.76 4.66
CA SER A 297 -22.40 -9.04 4.30
C SER A 297 -21.31 -9.24 5.33
N VAL A 298 -21.62 -9.08 6.62
CA VAL A 298 -20.65 -9.29 7.71
C VAL A 298 -20.20 -10.75 7.75
N ILE A 299 -21.13 -11.72 7.65
CA ILE A 299 -20.79 -13.15 7.69
C ILE A 299 -19.91 -13.54 6.49
N TYR A 300 -20.28 -13.12 5.28
CA TYR A 300 -19.48 -13.42 4.08
C TYR A 300 -18.10 -12.74 4.14
N MET A 301 -18.00 -11.54 4.70
CA MET A 301 -16.70 -10.89 4.93
C MET A 301 -15.84 -11.72 5.90
N MET A 302 -16.42 -12.25 6.98
CA MET A 302 -15.71 -13.15 7.91
C MET A 302 -15.30 -14.47 7.25
N ILE A 303 -16.16 -15.03 6.37
CA ILE A 303 -15.81 -16.21 5.56
C ILE A 303 -14.63 -15.88 4.64
N GLY A 304 -14.62 -14.72 3.97
CA GLY A 304 -13.48 -14.29 3.16
C GLY A 304 -12.20 -14.17 3.99
N PHE A 305 -12.28 -13.56 5.18
CA PHE A 305 -11.15 -13.41 6.09
C PHE A 305 -10.64 -14.74 6.65
N SER A 306 -11.45 -15.80 6.66
CA SER A 306 -11.02 -17.11 7.20
C SER A 306 -9.84 -17.74 6.44
N CYS A 307 -9.44 -17.23 5.26
CA CYS A 307 -8.20 -17.63 4.60
C CYS A 307 -6.96 -17.43 5.50
N TRP A 308 -7.01 -16.50 6.45
CA TRP A 308 -5.95 -16.29 7.45
C TRP A 308 -5.71 -17.49 8.37
N MET A 309 -6.64 -18.42 8.49
CA MET A 309 -6.45 -19.63 9.27
C MET A 309 -5.30 -20.52 8.78
N VAL A 310 -4.87 -20.35 7.53
CA VAL A 310 -3.69 -21.06 7.01
C VAL A 310 -2.42 -20.71 7.77
N ILE A 311 -2.28 -19.47 8.24
CA ILE A 311 -1.08 -18.98 8.94
C ILE A 311 -0.81 -19.79 10.22
N PRO A 312 -1.71 -19.83 11.23
CA PRO A 312 -1.46 -20.62 12.44
C PRO A 312 -1.39 -22.13 12.17
N ILE A 313 -2.16 -22.65 11.21
CA ILE A 313 -2.08 -24.07 10.83
C ILE A 313 -0.69 -24.42 10.33
N ARG A 314 -0.09 -23.55 9.51
CA ARG A 314 1.27 -23.75 9.00
C ARG A 314 2.35 -23.48 10.04
N ALA A 315 2.16 -22.46 10.89
CA ALA A 315 3.08 -22.17 11.99
C ALA A 315 3.20 -23.36 12.97
N ILE A 316 2.09 -24.04 13.31
CA ILE A 316 2.09 -25.26 14.13
C ILE A 316 2.91 -26.39 13.48
N ALA A 317 2.92 -26.48 12.15
CA ALA A 317 3.72 -27.46 11.43
C ALA A 317 5.23 -27.14 11.44
N ASN A 318 5.63 -25.97 11.93
CA ASN A 318 7.00 -25.49 12.07
C ASN A 318 7.82 -25.61 10.77
N PRO A 319 7.41 -24.96 9.67
CA PRO A 319 8.15 -24.99 8.42
C PRO A 319 9.52 -24.29 8.58
N PRO A 320 10.46 -24.46 7.63
CA PRO A 320 11.76 -23.79 7.67
C PRO A 320 11.64 -22.28 7.81
N MET A 321 10.76 -21.64 7.04
CA MET A 321 10.41 -20.23 7.19
C MET A 321 9.14 -20.09 8.01
N ASN A 322 9.29 -19.68 9.27
CA ASN A 322 8.20 -19.49 10.22
C ASN A 322 8.38 -18.19 10.99
N LEU A 323 8.19 -17.06 10.26
CA LEU A 323 8.46 -15.74 10.82
C LEU A 323 7.45 -15.37 11.92
N ASN A 324 7.98 -14.93 13.05
CA ASN A 324 7.21 -14.63 14.28
C ASN A 324 6.49 -15.83 14.93
N ASN A 325 6.56 -17.03 14.36
CA ASN A 325 5.94 -18.26 14.85
C ASN A 325 4.51 -18.07 15.43
N PRO A 326 3.51 -17.65 14.63
CA PRO A 326 2.15 -17.40 15.12
C PRO A 326 1.35 -18.72 15.28
N ASP A 327 1.86 -19.67 16.09
CA ASP A 327 1.31 -21.01 16.30
C ASP A 327 0.11 -21.07 17.24
N SER A 328 -0.22 -19.97 17.88
CA SER A 328 -1.29 -19.84 18.88
C SER A 328 -2.17 -18.63 18.61
N ALA A 329 -3.36 -18.59 19.23
CA ALA A 329 -4.26 -17.44 19.11
C ALA A 329 -3.64 -16.14 19.62
N ILE A 330 -2.72 -16.23 20.59
CA ILE A 330 -1.99 -15.07 21.13
C ILE A 330 -0.93 -14.63 20.12
N GLY A 331 -0.12 -15.58 19.63
CA GLY A 331 0.86 -15.29 18.58
C GLY A 331 0.23 -14.72 17.31
N MET A 332 -0.95 -15.23 16.93
CA MET A 332 -1.73 -14.66 15.82
C MET A 332 -2.22 -13.24 16.07
N LEU A 333 -2.62 -12.89 17.30
CA LEU A 333 -3.01 -11.53 17.66
C LEU A 333 -1.82 -10.58 17.52
N ASP A 334 -0.66 -10.97 18.02
CA ASP A 334 0.58 -10.19 17.93
C ASP A 334 1.04 -10.01 16.48
N TYR A 335 0.95 -11.07 15.71
CA TYR A 335 1.26 -11.08 14.28
C TYR A 335 0.32 -10.17 13.48
N TYR A 336 -0.99 -10.21 13.74
CA TYR A 336 -1.96 -9.32 13.11
C TYR A 336 -1.71 -7.85 13.45
N ASN A 337 -1.43 -7.56 14.72
CA ASN A 337 -1.16 -6.21 15.20
C ASN A 337 0.19 -5.67 14.75
N ARG A 338 1.07 -6.51 14.16
CA ARG A 338 2.42 -6.12 13.77
C ARG A 338 3.26 -5.60 14.94
N GLU A 339 3.12 -6.22 16.11
CA GLU A 339 3.74 -5.78 17.37
C GLU A 339 5.28 -5.64 17.28
N GLN A 340 5.92 -6.40 16.38
CA GLN A 340 7.36 -6.33 16.14
C GLN A 340 7.85 -4.98 15.58
N TYR A 341 6.97 -4.21 14.95
CA TYR A 341 7.35 -2.94 14.32
C TYR A 341 7.15 -1.73 15.22
N GLY A 342 6.53 -1.92 16.41
CA GLY A 342 6.21 -0.84 17.34
C GLY A 342 5.12 0.10 16.83
N ASP A 343 4.87 1.14 17.63
CA ASP A 343 3.88 2.17 17.34
C ASP A 343 4.55 3.49 16.97
N TRP A 344 3.94 4.23 16.03
CA TRP A 344 4.34 5.60 15.71
C TRP A 344 3.16 6.58 15.80
N PRO A 345 3.44 7.86 16.11
CA PRO A 345 2.37 8.85 16.27
C PRO A 345 1.80 9.24 14.90
N THR A 346 0.49 9.09 14.74
CA THR A 346 -0.22 9.52 13.52
C THR A 346 -0.84 10.90 13.66
N SER A 347 -1.70 11.09 14.67
CA SER A 347 -2.46 12.34 14.89
C SER A 347 -2.00 13.13 16.12
N TYR A 348 -1.45 12.48 17.11
CA TYR A 348 -0.94 13.09 18.34
C TYR A 348 0.19 12.25 18.92
N GLY A 349 1.28 12.87 19.34
CA GLY A 349 2.42 12.20 19.96
C GLY A 349 3.72 13.00 19.86
N GLN A 350 4.84 12.31 20.05
CA GLN A 350 6.17 12.90 20.12
C GLN A 350 6.68 13.42 18.78
N ASN A 351 7.50 14.44 18.83
CA ASN A 351 8.39 14.86 17.75
C ASN A 351 9.81 14.31 17.96
N TYR A 352 10.63 14.29 16.92
CA TYR A 352 12.01 13.79 16.98
C TYR A 352 12.89 14.51 18.04
N THR A 353 12.53 15.75 18.38
CA THR A 353 13.24 16.54 19.39
C THR A 353 13.17 15.93 20.80
N ALA A 354 12.19 15.09 21.08
CA ALA A 354 12.15 14.31 22.32
C ALA A 354 13.36 13.39 22.49
N TYR A 355 13.95 12.97 21.38
CA TYR A 355 15.16 12.12 21.41
C TYR A 355 16.46 12.92 21.44
N LEU A 356 16.42 14.22 21.15
CA LEU A 356 17.55 15.14 21.25
C LEU A 356 17.64 15.79 22.65
N ASP A 357 16.54 15.90 23.38
CA ASP A 357 16.47 16.48 24.72
C ASP A 357 16.67 15.42 25.82
N ALA A 358 17.39 15.77 26.88
CA ALA A 358 17.62 14.89 28.02
C ALA A 358 16.33 14.60 28.83
N ASN A 359 15.38 15.55 28.81
CA ASN A 359 14.10 15.49 29.48
C ASN A 359 12.92 15.19 28.52
N GLY A 360 13.22 14.87 27.27
CA GLY A 360 12.21 14.59 26.24
C GLY A 360 11.39 13.34 26.53
N ILE A 361 11.97 12.33 27.19
CA ILE A 361 11.27 11.18 27.78
C ILE A 361 11.21 11.40 29.29
N GLN A 362 10.01 11.30 29.88
CA GLN A 362 9.85 11.47 31.32
C GLN A 362 10.63 10.40 32.08
N LYS A 363 11.17 10.77 33.26
CA LYS A 363 11.91 9.86 34.15
C LYS A 363 11.19 9.69 35.47
N ASN A 364 11.40 8.54 36.08
CA ASN A 364 11.03 8.25 37.46
C ASN A 364 12.08 8.89 38.42
N GLU A 365 11.79 8.87 39.72
CA GLU A 365 12.70 9.40 40.77
C GLU A 365 14.07 8.67 40.80
N ASP A 366 14.11 7.41 40.36
CA ASP A 366 15.32 6.58 40.27
C ASP A 366 16.11 6.82 38.97
N GLY A 367 15.69 7.76 38.11
CA GLY A 367 16.33 8.07 36.84
C GLY A 367 15.95 7.15 35.68
N SER A 368 15.18 6.08 35.89
CA SER A 368 14.68 5.20 34.81
C SER A 368 13.63 5.91 33.98
N PHE A 369 13.50 5.52 32.70
CA PHE A 369 12.47 6.10 31.84
C PHE A 369 11.06 5.67 32.27
N LYS A 370 10.17 6.65 32.33
CA LYS A 370 8.77 6.40 32.65
C LYS A 370 8.05 5.76 31.49
N THR A 371 7.41 4.64 31.75
CA THR A 371 6.74 3.83 30.70
C THR A 371 5.26 3.65 31.04
N LYS A 372 4.46 3.46 30.00
CA LYS A 372 3.06 3.03 30.09
C LYS A 372 2.96 1.63 29.52
N LYS A 373 2.52 0.71 30.35
CA LYS A 373 2.25 -0.66 29.91
C LYS A 373 1.13 -0.69 28.85
N THR A 374 1.39 -1.36 27.73
CA THR A 374 0.44 -1.52 26.60
C THR A 374 -0.07 -2.95 26.45
N GLY A 375 0.65 -3.94 26.95
CA GLY A 375 0.25 -5.34 26.90
C GLY A 375 1.17 -6.27 27.67
N ASP A 376 0.79 -7.55 27.70
CA ASP A 376 1.59 -8.64 28.22
C ASP A 376 2.20 -9.45 27.08
N VAL A 377 3.40 -9.97 27.27
CA VAL A 377 4.04 -10.92 26.34
C VAL A 377 3.94 -12.31 26.96
N TYR A 378 3.38 -13.24 26.20
CA TYR A 378 3.19 -14.61 26.64
C TYR A 378 3.97 -15.59 25.77
N GLU A 379 4.55 -16.61 26.38
CA GLU A 379 5.12 -17.75 25.70
C GLU A 379 4.38 -19.03 26.13
N LYS A 380 4.22 -19.96 25.19
CA LYS A 380 3.67 -21.28 25.43
C LYS A 380 4.67 -22.12 26.21
N ASP A 381 4.31 -22.57 27.39
CA ASP A 381 5.12 -23.50 28.21
C ASP A 381 4.47 -24.89 28.18
N GLU A 382 5.01 -25.76 27.35
CA GLU A 382 4.50 -27.13 27.19
C GLU A 382 4.65 -27.99 28.44
N LYS A 383 5.64 -27.65 29.29
CA LYS A 383 5.87 -28.44 30.54
C LYS A 383 4.82 -28.15 31.59
N SER A 384 4.42 -26.92 31.74
CA SER A 384 3.37 -26.51 32.68
C SER A 384 1.97 -26.63 32.10
N GLY A 385 1.83 -26.73 30.78
CA GLY A 385 0.53 -26.70 30.09
C GLY A 385 -0.16 -25.34 30.13
N THR A 386 0.59 -24.24 30.31
CA THR A 386 0.08 -22.89 30.46
C THR A 386 0.82 -21.90 29.59
N TYR A 387 0.25 -20.70 29.35
CA TYR A 387 0.95 -19.58 28.78
C TYR A 387 1.67 -18.80 29.88
N ARG A 388 3.00 -18.86 29.90
CA ARG A 388 3.82 -18.13 30.86
C ARG A 388 4.00 -16.68 30.40
N LYS A 389 3.69 -15.72 31.26
CA LYS A 389 4.04 -14.33 31.02
C LYS A 389 5.54 -14.16 31.14
N VAL A 390 6.19 -13.73 30.05
CA VAL A 390 7.64 -13.55 29.95
C VAL A 390 8.08 -12.09 29.96
N GLY A 391 7.15 -11.17 29.78
CA GLY A 391 7.44 -9.74 29.80
C GLY A 391 6.20 -8.85 29.69
N ASP A 392 6.45 -7.56 29.68
CA ASP A 392 5.46 -6.52 29.42
C ASP A 392 5.86 -5.73 28.16
N ARG A 393 4.86 -5.38 27.36
CA ARG A 393 5.01 -4.34 26.33
C ARG A 393 4.77 -2.99 26.95
N PHE A 394 5.54 -2.00 26.54
CA PHE A 394 5.40 -0.66 27.05
C PHE A 394 5.79 0.39 26.01
N ASN A 395 5.15 1.54 26.08
CA ASN A 395 5.55 2.74 25.36
C ASN A 395 6.15 3.75 26.34
N TYR A 396 7.14 4.53 25.90
CA TYR A 396 7.67 5.63 26.66
C TYR A 396 6.64 6.74 26.85
N ILE A 397 6.70 7.40 28.01
CA ILE A 397 5.91 8.60 28.28
C ILE A 397 6.77 9.81 27.97
N PHE A 398 6.39 10.53 26.92
CA PHE A 398 7.13 11.72 26.47
C PHE A 398 6.72 12.96 27.25
N SER A 399 7.66 13.92 27.37
CA SER A 399 7.36 15.26 27.93
C SER A 399 6.36 15.99 27.02
N GLN A 400 5.44 16.74 27.62
CA GLN A 400 4.48 17.56 26.89
C GLN A 400 5.14 18.66 26.05
N ASP A 401 6.38 19.05 26.41
CA ASP A 401 7.18 20.00 25.64
C ASP A 401 7.56 19.46 24.26
N HIS A 402 7.57 18.15 24.07
CA HIS A 402 7.92 17.48 22.82
C HIS A 402 6.75 16.78 22.12
N VAL A 403 5.54 16.87 22.67
CA VAL A 403 4.35 16.28 22.10
C VAL A 403 3.52 17.34 21.37
N SER A 404 2.98 17.00 20.21
CA SER A 404 2.12 17.91 19.43
C SER A 404 1.00 17.18 18.70
N PHE A 405 0.05 17.97 18.18
CA PHE A 405 -0.93 17.50 17.19
C PHE A 405 -0.26 17.39 15.83
N MET A 406 -0.55 16.30 15.10
CA MET A 406 0.04 15.97 13.81
C MET A 406 1.59 16.02 13.78
N PRO A 407 2.29 15.29 14.66
CA PRO A 407 3.75 15.22 14.56
C PRO A 407 4.11 14.43 13.29
N ARG A 408 4.77 15.09 12.36
CA ARG A 408 5.19 14.45 11.11
C ARG A 408 6.67 14.09 11.11
N MET A 409 7.46 14.85 11.88
CA MET A 409 8.88 14.62 12.11
C MET A 409 9.05 13.97 13.49
N PHE A 410 8.94 12.65 13.58
CA PHE A 410 8.87 11.92 14.86
C PHE A 410 9.91 10.80 15.03
N ASN A 411 10.66 10.47 13.98
CA ASN A 411 11.54 9.30 13.97
C ASN A 411 12.77 9.51 14.89
N GLU A 412 13.17 8.45 15.59
CA GLU A 412 14.29 8.45 16.55
C GLU A 412 15.64 8.09 15.92
N ASP A 413 15.64 7.62 14.68
CA ASP A 413 16.85 7.26 13.96
C ASP A 413 17.72 8.50 13.75
N LYS A 414 19.01 8.38 14.07
CA LYS A 414 19.98 9.49 14.03
C LYS A 414 20.11 10.12 12.64
N ASP A 415 20.13 9.27 11.59
CA ASP A 415 20.29 9.74 10.22
C ASP A 415 19.00 10.43 9.74
N VAL A 416 17.86 9.94 10.19
CA VAL A 416 16.57 10.59 9.90
C VAL A 416 16.43 11.94 10.62
N MET A 417 16.88 12.03 11.89
CA MET A 417 16.92 13.30 12.61
C MET A 417 17.86 14.31 11.92
N ALA A 418 19.02 13.84 11.44
CA ALA A 418 19.95 14.68 10.67
C ALA A 418 19.31 15.21 9.37
N ASN A 419 18.52 14.38 8.68
CA ASN A 419 17.77 14.79 7.51
C ASN A 419 16.70 15.85 7.83
N TYR A 420 15.94 15.69 8.93
CA TYR A 420 14.99 16.72 9.39
C TYR A 420 15.67 18.05 9.63
N ILE A 421 16.81 18.05 10.33
CA ILE A 421 17.61 19.26 10.62
C ILE A 421 18.13 19.89 9.32
N SER A 422 18.63 19.10 8.38
CA SER A 422 19.14 19.59 7.10
C SER A 422 18.06 20.24 6.25
N MET A 423 16.82 19.69 6.27
CA MET A 423 15.74 20.14 5.41
C MET A 423 14.91 21.29 5.98
N TYR A 424 14.71 21.30 7.30
CA TYR A 424 13.77 22.21 7.97
C TYR A 424 14.44 23.10 9.02
N GLY A 425 15.76 23.04 9.12
CA GLY A 425 16.56 23.79 10.09
C GLY A 425 16.68 23.08 11.43
N ALA A 426 17.71 23.42 12.13
CA ALA A 426 17.97 22.91 13.48
C ALA A 426 16.92 23.43 14.47
N PRO A 427 16.45 22.60 15.42
CA PRO A 427 15.55 23.06 16.47
C PRO A 427 16.28 24.05 17.39
N ASP A 428 15.59 25.13 17.77
CA ASP A 428 16.12 26.07 18.75
C ASP A 428 16.22 25.44 20.14
N PHE A 429 17.06 25.99 21.01
CA PHE A 429 17.30 25.45 22.32
C PHE A 429 17.70 26.58 23.32
N SER A 430 17.45 26.33 24.60
CA SER A 430 17.86 27.20 25.68
C SER A 430 18.77 26.46 26.68
N PHE A 431 19.59 27.19 27.42
CA PHE A 431 20.39 26.62 28.51
C PHE A 431 19.47 26.09 29.62
N ASN A 432 19.76 24.93 30.14
CA ASN A 432 18.93 24.29 31.18
C ASN A 432 19.35 24.77 32.58
N TYR A 433 18.85 25.93 33.00
CA TYR A 433 19.08 26.48 34.35
C TYR A 433 18.42 25.64 35.47
N ALA A 434 17.51 24.75 35.17
CA ALA A 434 16.90 23.87 36.17
C ALA A 434 17.81 22.72 36.62
N ASN A 435 18.92 22.48 35.91
CA ASN A 435 19.94 21.53 36.32
C ASN A 435 20.95 22.21 37.20
N GLU A 436 20.78 22.08 38.54
CA GLU A 436 21.61 22.75 39.55
C GLU A 436 23.12 22.38 39.43
N GLU A 437 23.45 21.17 38.93
CA GLU A 437 24.83 20.73 38.77
C GLU A 437 25.64 21.55 37.75
N ILE A 438 24.96 22.12 36.76
CA ILE A 438 25.59 22.84 35.64
C ILE A 438 25.22 24.33 35.59
N ALA A 439 24.19 24.76 36.31
CA ALA A 439 23.63 26.13 36.24
C ALA A 439 24.73 27.21 36.49
N ASP A 440 25.63 26.96 37.41
CA ASP A 440 26.76 27.87 37.74
C ASP A 440 28.11 27.47 37.17
N SER A 441 28.17 26.36 36.41
CA SER A 441 29.42 25.87 35.80
C SER A 441 29.88 26.77 34.65
N PRO A 442 31.08 27.42 34.76
CA PRO A 442 31.65 28.20 33.65
C PRO A 442 31.92 27.35 32.41
N GLU A 443 32.28 26.07 32.62
CA GLU A 443 32.58 25.12 31.54
C GLU A 443 31.31 24.74 30.77
N ALA A 444 30.18 24.50 31.47
CA ALA A 444 28.90 24.24 30.86
C ALA A 444 28.39 25.44 30.04
N LYS A 445 28.54 26.66 30.57
CA LYS A 445 28.18 27.89 29.86
C LYS A 445 29.02 28.07 28.59
N LYS A 446 30.33 27.76 28.64
CA LYS A 446 31.20 27.80 27.46
C LYS A 446 30.77 26.81 26.39
N ILE A 447 30.46 25.56 26.76
CA ILE A 447 29.95 24.55 25.81
C ILE A 447 28.63 25.01 25.18
N PHE A 448 27.76 25.63 25.98
CA PHE A 448 26.49 26.17 25.46
C PHE A 448 26.72 27.29 24.44
N GLU A 449 27.63 28.23 24.72
CA GLU A 449 27.97 29.32 23.77
C GLU A 449 28.61 28.80 22.49
N GLU A 450 29.48 27.79 22.55
CA GLU A 450 30.04 27.12 21.38
C GLU A 450 28.94 26.45 20.56
N LEU A 451 27.96 25.79 21.22
CA LEU A 451 26.82 25.17 20.56
C LEU A 451 25.90 26.24 19.92
N ARG A 452 25.67 27.35 20.63
CA ARG A 452 24.87 28.48 20.15
C ARG A 452 25.49 29.14 18.93
N GLN A 453 26.80 29.31 18.92
CA GLN A 453 27.53 29.80 17.76
C GLN A 453 27.31 28.88 16.54
N LYS A 454 27.46 27.56 16.70
CA LYS A 454 27.21 26.61 15.62
C LYS A 454 25.77 26.70 15.09
N TYR A 455 24.82 26.94 15.99
CA TYR A 455 23.40 27.12 15.61
C TYR A 455 23.21 28.38 14.77
N GLU A 456 23.77 29.51 15.19
CA GLU A 456 23.72 30.81 14.50
C GLU A 456 24.43 30.76 13.12
N GLU A 457 25.54 30.00 13.04
CA GLU A 457 26.26 29.74 11.78
C GLU A 457 25.57 28.71 10.88
N GLY A 458 24.49 28.03 11.35
CA GLY A 458 23.79 26.98 10.60
C GLY A 458 24.62 25.70 10.40
N THR A 459 25.66 25.49 11.21
CA THR A 459 26.57 24.33 11.10
C THR A 459 26.28 23.22 12.10
N ILE A 460 25.33 23.44 13.00
CA ILE A 460 24.95 22.49 14.06
C ILE A 460 24.32 21.23 13.44
N LYS A 461 24.67 20.08 14.01
CA LYS A 461 24.20 18.75 13.56
C LYS A 461 23.47 18.00 14.67
N ALA A 462 22.75 16.93 14.31
CA ALA A 462 22.11 16.04 15.29
C ALA A 462 23.08 15.52 16.36
N ASP A 463 24.33 15.23 15.97
CA ASP A 463 25.38 14.78 16.89
C ASP A 463 25.72 15.80 17.99
N ASP A 464 25.71 17.08 17.67
CA ASP A 464 26.00 18.14 18.64
C ASP A 464 24.93 18.12 19.75
N TYR A 465 23.65 17.97 19.42
CA TYR A 465 22.56 17.80 20.40
C TYR A 465 22.74 16.53 21.24
N LEU A 466 23.04 15.40 20.60
CA LEU A 466 23.18 14.11 21.27
C LEU A 466 24.39 14.11 22.25
N GLN A 467 25.46 14.84 21.94
CA GLN A 467 26.62 15.00 22.84
C GLN A 467 26.24 15.74 24.11
N VAL A 468 25.56 16.89 23.98
CA VAL A 468 25.22 17.73 25.15
C VAL A 468 23.99 17.17 25.91
N LYS A 469 23.18 16.32 25.30
CA LYS A 469 22.07 15.60 25.95
C LYS A 469 22.52 14.82 27.17
N LYS A 470 23.71 14.20 27.11
CA LYS A 470 24.29 13.39 28.20
C LYS A 470 24.46 14.19 29.49
N TYR A 471 24.72 15.50 29.39
CA TYR A 471 24.94 16.41 30.49
C TYR A 471 23.66 17.18 30.89
N ASN A 472 22.55 16.93 30.23
CA ASN A 472 21.28 17.66 30.42
C ASN A 472 21.49 19.19 30.35
N LEU A 473 22.31 19.63 29.36
CA LEU A 473 22.77 20.99 29.21
C LEU A 473 21.74 21.95 28.64
N ILE A 474 20.89 21.45 27.76
CA ILE A 474 19.96 22.25 26.99
C ILE A 474 18.54 21.70 27.06
N ASN A 475 17.57 22.59 26.93
CA ASN A 475 16.16 22.27 26.64
C ASN A 475 15.90 22.55 25.17
N VAL A 476 15.54 21.53 24.39
CA VAL A 476 15.32 21.62 22.92
C VAL A 476 13.88 21.95 22.64
N GLN A 477 13.61 22.89 21.74
CA GLN A 477 12.25 23.24 21.33
C GLN A 477 11.70 22.25 20.32
N LYS A 478 10.42 21.87 20.46
CA LYS A 478 9.76 21.02 19.47
C LYS A 478 9.44 21.79 18.18
N PRO A 479 9.35 21.10 17.02
CA PRO A 479 8.88 21.70 15.80
C PRO A 479 7.48 22.27 15.98
N SER A 480 7.24 23.44 15.39
CA SER A 480 5.92 24.05 15.34
C SER A 480 4.98 23.22 14.46
N LEU A 481 3.66 23.44 14.61
CA LEU A 481 2.67 22.84 13.73
C LEU A 481 2.92 23.23 12.26
N SER A 482 3.33 24.49 12.00
CA SER A 482 3.64 24.95 10.65
C SER A 482 4.83 24.18 10.04
N GLN A 483 5.88 23.88 10.77
CA GLN A 483 7.01 23.07 10.30
C GLN A 483 6.59 21.61 10.02
N ASN A 484 5.78 21.00 10.87
CA ASN A 484 5.23 19.67 10.62
C ASN A 484 4.30 19.65 9.39
N LEU A 485 3.48 20.69 9.18
CA LEU A 485 2.64 20.82 7.99
C LEU A 485 3.46 21.11 6.74
N ASP A 486 4.51 21.92 6.84
CA ASP A 486 5.43 22.15 5.74
C ASP A 486 6.10 20.84 5.29
N TYR A 487 6.64 20.06 6.22
CA TYR A 487 7.17 18.73 5.92
C TYR A 487 6.11 17.82 5.26
N PHE A 488 4.87 17.84 5.76
CA PHE A 488 3.79 17.04 5.19
C PHE A 488 3.46 17.43 3.75
N PHE A 489 3.37 18.74 3.45
CA PHE A 489 2.97 19.18 2.12
C PHE A 489 4.15 19.21 1.14
N THR A 490 5.32 19.68 1.54
CA THR A 490 6.46 19.86 0.63
C THR A 490 7.20 18.55 0.40
N PHE A 491 7.54 17.83 1.46
CA PHE A 491 8.28 16.57 1.32
C PHE A 491 7.34 15.39 1.10
N GLN A 492 6.45 15.08 2.07
CA GLN A 492 5.69 13.85 2.03
C GLN A 492 4.67 13.80 0.87
N ASN A 493 4.01 14.91 0.54
CA ASN A 493 3.09 14.95 -0.59
C ASN A 493 3.73 15.52 -1.86
N GLY A 494 4.54 16.56 -1.76
CA GLY A 494 5.18 17.20 -2.90
C GLY A 494 6.30 16.37 -3.50
N TYR A 495 7.38 16.17 -2.76
CA TYR A 495 8.52 15.42 -3.27
C TYR A 495 8.24 13.90 -3.34
N TYR A 496 7.61 13.31 -2.35
CA TYR A 496 7.40 11.87 -2.32
C TYR A 496 6.25 11.44 -3.25
N PHE A 497 5.00 11.81 -2.96
CA PHE A 497 3.84 11.35 -3.75
C PHE A 497 3.75 11.98 -5.14
N ALA A 498 3.85 13.33 -5.24
CA ALA A 498 3.65 13.99 -6.54
C ALA A 498 4.74 13.58 -7.55
N ARG A 499 5.97 13.33 -7.11
CA ARG A 499 7.04 12.79 -7.94
C ARG A 499 6.67 11.42 -8.52
N TYR A 500 6.12 10.52 -7.73
CA TYR A 500 5.66 9.21 -8.19
C TYR A 500 4.49 9.31 -9.17
N LEU A 501 3.54 10.22 -8.92
CA LEU A 501 2.46 10.49 -9.88
C LEU A 501 3.01 10.97 -11.22
N MET A 502 4.03 11.83 -11.19
CA MET A 502 4.68 12.34 -12.39
C MET A 502 5.50 11.26 -13.10
N TRP A 503 6.16 10.34 -12.40
CA TRP A 503 6.84 9.19 -13.03
C TRP A 503 5.88 8.37 -13.89
N ASN A 504 4.69 8.12 -13.38
CA ASN A 504 3.69 7.33 -14.07
C ASN A 504 3.07 8.02 -15.29
N PHE A 505 2.94 9.38 -15.28
CA PHE A 505 2.10 10.08 -16.25
C PHE A 505 2.76 11.28 -16.94
N VAL A 506 4.00 11.60 -16.61
CA VAL A 506 4.78 12.68 -17.26
C VAL A 506 6.10 12.18 -17.79
N GLY A 507 6.83 11.40 -16.98
CA GLY A 507 8.09 10.78 -17.32
C GLY A 507 9.07 10.75 -16.14
N ARG A 508 10.16 10.00 -16.28
CA ARG A 508 11.15 9.74 -15.24
C ARG A 508 12.56 10.09 -15.73
N GLN A 509 13.32 10.78 -14.90
CA GLN A 509 14.67 11.22 -15.21
C GLN A 509 15.66 10.06 -15.27
N ASN A 510 15.63 9.21 -14.27
CA ASN A 510 16.37 7.94 -14.15
C ASN A 510 15.82 7.13 -12.97
N ASP A 511 16.30 5.90 -12.82
CA ASP A 511 15.92 4.97 -11.74
C ASP A 511 16.82 5.04 -10.49
N LEU A 512 17.70 6.02 -10.43
CA LEU A 512 18.54 6.25 -9.27
C LEU A 512 17.69 6.82 -8.12
N GLU A 513 17.96 6.33 -6.92
CA GLU A 513 17.28 6.82 -5.72
C GLU A 513 17.50 8.31 -5.52
N GLY A 514 16.40 9.03 -5.28
CA GLY A 514 16.39 10.48 -5.18
C GLY A 514 16.57 10.98 -3.75
N HIS A 515 17.51 11.92 -3.57
CA HIS A 515 17.74 12.64 -2.32
C HIS A 515 17.51 14.16 -2.47
N MET A 516 16.50 14.55 -3.25
CA MET A 516 16.20 15.94 -3.64
C MET A 516 17.32 16.59 -4.48
N GLU A 517 18.17 15.79 -5.09
CA GLU A 517 19.21 16.25 -6.02
C GLU A 517 18.64 16.46 -7.44
N ASN A 518 19.21 17.38 -8.20
CA ASN A 518 18.72 17.72 -9.56
C ASN A 518 18.96 16.63 -10.61
N ASN A 519 19.73 15.60 -10.33
CA ASN A 519 20.21 14.59 -11.28
C ASN A 519 19.82 13.16 -10.94
N ARG A 520 19.01 12.95 -9.90
CA ARG A 520 18.61 11.60 -9.45
C ARG A 520 17.11 11.53 -9.17
N GLY A 521 16.46 10.54 -9.78
CA GLY A 521 15.11 10.12 -9.45
C GLY A 521 14.02 11.19 -9.60
N ASN A 522 14.27 12.28 -10.33
CA ASN A 522 13.27 13.29 -10.57
C ASN A 522 12.29 12.84 -11.67
N TRP A 523 11.23 13.60 -11.87
CA TRP A 523 10.40 13.49 -13.06
C TRP A 523 10.90 14.44 -14.15
N ILE A 524 10.69 14.09 -15.39
CA ILE A 524 10.97 14.97 -16.55
C ILE A 524 9.80 14.93 -17.53
N SER A 525 9.59 16.04 -18.20
CA SER A 525 8.52 16.16 -19.20
C SER A 525 8.94 15.80 -20.62
N GLY A 526 10.24 15.86 -20.91
CA GLY A 526 10.78 15.80 -22.27
C GLY A 526 10.72 17.15 -23.00
N ILE A 527 10.30 18.22 -22.32
CA ILE A 527 10.24 19.58 -22.85
C ILE A 527 11.43 20.37 -22.27
N PRO A 528 12.50 20.61 -23.07
CA PRO A 528 13.78 21.08 -22.52
C PRO A 528 13.70 22.38 -21.70
N PHE A 529 12.86 23.34 -22.07
CA PHE A 529 12.78 24.61 -21.34
C PHE A 529 12.14 24.41 -19.92
N ILE A 530 11.23 23.42 -19.74
CA ILE A 530 10.64 23.09 -18.45
C ILE A 530 11.65 22.32 -17.62
N ASP A 531 12.20 21.25 -18.20
CA ASP A 531 13.10 20.33 -17.49
C ASP A 531 14.39 21.05 -17.06
N ASN A 532 14.94 21.92 -17.93
CA ASN A 532 16.12 22.69 -17.60
C ASN A 532 15.86 23.77 -16.54
N ALA A 533 14.66 24.34 -16.50
CA ALA A 533 14.30 25.32 -15.47
C ALA A 533 14.15 24.67 -14.09
N LEU A 534 13.70 23.42 -14.03
CA LEU A 534 13.48 22.69 -12.79
C LEU A 534 14.75 21.96 -12.28
N TRP A 535 15.44 21.28 -13.18
CA TRP A 535 16.49 20.34 -12.83
C TRP A 535 17.88 20.70 -13.38
N GLY A 536 18.01 21.88 -14.01
CA GLY A 536 19.24 22.28 -14.73
C GLY A 536 19.34 21.65 -16.12
N ASP A 537 20.39 22.01 -16.84
CA ASP A 537 20.57 21.62 -18.25
C ASP A 537 20.75 20.10 -18.43
N GLN A 538 19.67 19.42 -18.78
CA GLN A 538 19.62 17.97 -18.95
C GLN A 538 20.56 17.46 -20.08
N SER A 539 20.94 18.31 -21.03
CA SER A 539 21.89 17.95 -22.09
C SER A 539 23.30 17.73 -21.55
N LYS A 540 23.66 18.43 -20.48
CA LYS A 540 24.95 18.36 -19.78
C LYS A 540 25.03 17.29 -18.69
N MET A 541 23.96 16.55 -18.45
CA MET A 541 23.96 15.50 -17.46
C MET A 541 25.04 14.45 -17.80
N PRO A 542 25.90 14.05 -16.84
CA PRO A 542 26.91 13.02 -17.07
C PRO A 542 26.28 11.68 -17.49
N ALA A 543 26.97 10.95 -18.37
CA ALA A 543 26.46 9.70 -18.95
C ALA A 543 26.05 8.66 -17.89
N LYS A 544 26.70 8.64 -16.73
CA LYS A 544 26.36 7.73 -15.59
C LYS A 544 24.97 7.94 -15.01
N PHE A 545 24.33 9.10 -15.25
CA PHE A 545 22.97 9.41 -14.80
C PHE A 545 21.94 9.28 -15.94
N LYS A 546 22.38 9.03 -17.17
CA LYS A 546 21.52 8.76 -18.32
C LYS A 546 21.50 7.26 -18.55
N ASN A 547 20.35 6.65 -18.35
CA ASN A 547 20.15 5.22 -18.58
C ASN A 547 18.82 4.98 -19.30
N GLU A 548 18.47 3.73 -19.51
CA GLU A 548 17.25 3.33 -20.23
C GLU A 548 15.96 3.78 -19.50
N SER A 549 16.02 4.06 -18.20
CA SER A 549 14.89 4.55 -17.41
C SER A 549 14.58 6.04 -17.64
N THR A 550 15.35 6.75 -18.47
CA THR A 550 15.03 8.12 -18.89
C THR A 550 13.91 8.09 -19.93
N VAL A 551 12.67 8.36 -19.47
CA VAL A 551 11.44 8.35 -20.30
C VAL A 551 10.65 9.63 -20.16
N ALA A 552 9.95 10.05 -21.21
CA ALA A 552 9.19 11.30 -21.19
C ALA A 552 7.90 11.21 -22.03
N PHE A 553 6.78 11.57 -21.44
CA PHE A 553 5.44 11.45 -22.06
C PHE A 553 4.81 12.82 -22.38
N PHE A 554 5.57 13.90 -22.32
CA PHE A 554 5.19 15.26 -22.74
C PHE A 554 3.90 15.76 -22.07
N PHE A 555 3.65 15.39 -20.81
CA PHE A 555 2.42 15.67 -20.06
C PHE A 555 1.13 15.06 -20.68
N LEU A 556 1.20 14.31 -21.76
CA LEU A 556 0.00 13.86 -22.49
C LEU A 556 -0.96 13.02 -21.62
N PRO A 557 -0.51 11.99 -20.87
CA PRO A 557 -1.40 11.26 -19.97
C PRO A 557 -1.93 12.14 -18.83
N LEU A 558 -1.09 13.02 -18.27
CA LEU A 558 -1.48 13.92 -17.19
C LEU A 558 -2.57 14.90 -17.64
N ILE A 559 -2.42 15.49 -18.82
CA ILE A 559 -3.42 16.41 -19.40
C ILE A 559 -4.74 15.70 -19.62
N LEU A 560 -4.72 14.47 -20.16
CA LEU A 560 -5.94 13.66 -20.29
C LEU A 560 -6.60 13.42 -18.93
N GLY A 561 -5.82 13.04 -17.93
CA GLY A 561 -6.32 12.83 -16.57
C GLY A 561 -6.98 14.07 -15.99
N LEU A 562 -6.34 15.26 -16.12
CA LEU A 562 -6.89 16.53 -15.65
C LEU A 562 -8.15 16.94 -16.42
N LEU A 563 -8.20 16.70 -17.74
CA LEU A 563 -9.41 16.91 -18.54
C LEU A 563 -10.55 16.00 -18.08
N GLY A 564 -10.27 14.75 -17.82
CA GLY A 564 -11.27 13.78 -17.32
C GLY A 564 -11.75 14.12 -15.91
N PHE A 565 -10.85 14.53 -15.04
CA PHE A 565 -11.16 15.05 -13.70
C PHE A 565 -12.17 16.19 -13.79
N TYR A 566 -11.86 17.21 -14.59
CA TYR A 566 -12.74 18.37 -14.80
C TYR A 566 -14.07 17.99 -15.47
N PHE A 567 -14.03 17.11 -16.46
CA PHE A 567 -15.22 16.64 -17.19
C PHE A 567 -16.19 15.91 -16.28
N GLN A 568 -15.69 15.01 -15.43
CA GLN A 568 -16.51 14.26 -14.49
C GLN A 568 -17.03 15.14 -13.35
N LEU A 569 -16.19 16.01 -12.80
CA LEU A 569 -16.56 16.97 -11.73
C LEU A 569 -17.83 17.75 -12.10
N ASN A 570 -17.90 18.25 -13.34
CA ASN A 570 -19.00 19.08 -13.80
C ASN A 570 -20.26 18.30 -14.21
N ARG A 571 -20.15 16.99 -14.47
CA ARG A 571 -21.26 16.18 -14.99
C ARG A 571 -21.82 15.17 -14.04
N ASP A 572 -20.98 14.59 -13.18
CA ASP A 572 -21.35 13.56 -12.23
C ASP A 572 -20.53 13.65 -10.94
N PHE A 573 -20.84 14.68 -10.15
CA PHE A 573 -20.12 14.96 -8.89
C PHE A 573 -20.11 13.77 -7.93
N GLY A 574 -21.18 12.99 -7.85
CA GLY A 574 -21.25 11.88 -6.90
C GLY A 574 -20.22 10.79 -7.17
N ARG A 575 -20.07 10.34 -8.46
CA ARG A 575 -19.07 9.32 -8.81
C ARG A 575 -17.68 9.93 -8.91
N PHE A 576 -17.58 11.19 -9.32
CA PHE A 576 -16.32 11.93 -9.24
C PHE A 576 -15.76 11.90 -7.82
N TYR A 577 -16.58 12.23 -6.81
CA TYR A 577 -16.13 12.27 -5.43
C TYR A 577 -15.78 10.87 -4.88
N ALA A 578 -16.45 9.83 -5.33
CA ALA A 578 -16.10 8.47 -5.00
C ALA A 578 -14.70 8.07 -5.53
N ILE A 579 -14.38 8.43 -6.78
CA ILE A 579 -13.05 8.19 -7.36
C ILE A 579 -12.00 9.07 -6.69
N LEU A 580 -12.34 10.34 -6.39
CA LEU A 580 -11.47 11.25 -5.64
C LEU A 580 -11.16 10.70 -4.25
N SER A 581 -12.14 10.11 -3.55
CA SER A 581 -11.90 9.49 -2.24
C SER A 581 -10.92 8.32 -2.34
N LEU A 582 -11.04 7.49 -3.36
CA LEU A 582 -10.08 6.41 -3.63
C LEU A 582 -8.68 6.99 -3.89
N PHE A 583 -8.57 7.98 -4.77
CA PHE A 583 -7.31 8.64 -5.09
C PHE A 583 -6.63 9.21 -3.83
N ILE A 584 -7.36 9.99 -3.02
CA ILE A 584 -6.82 10.63 -1.80
C ILE A 584 -6.44 9.60 -0.73
N LEU A 585 -7.27 8.59 -0.50
CA LEU A 585 -7.01 7.61 0.55
C LEU A 585 -5.86 6.67 0.21
N THR A 586 -5.70 6.31 -1.08
CA THR A 586 -4.58 5.47 -1.54
C THR A 586 -3.31 6.26 -1.87
N SER A 587 -3.27 7.56 -1.61
CA SER A 587 -2.08 8.43 -1.69
C SER A 587 -1.85 9.14 -0.35
N VAL A 588 -2.44 10.32 -0.18
CA VAL A 588 -2.31 11.17 1.01
C VAL A 588 -2.68 10.40 2.29
N GLY A 589 -3.73 9.55 2.22
CA GLY A 589 -4.16 8.72 3.35
C GLY A 589 -3.09 7.71 3.78
N ILE A 590 -2.45 7.03 2.84
CA ILE A 590 -1.33 6.11 3.11
C ILE A 590 -0.15 6.87 3.70
N ILE A 591 0.24 7.98 3.10
CA ILE A 591 1.33 8.84 3.59
C ILE A 591 1.08 9.30 5.03
N PHE A 592 -0.14 9.74 5.30
CA PHE A 592 -0.53 10.17 6.64
C PHE A 592 -0.42 9.02 7.66
N TYR A 593 -0.90 7.84 7.28
CA TYR A 593 -0.90 6.65 8.14
C TYR A 593 0.50 6.10 8.38
N THR A 594 1.32 5.97 7.32
CA THR A 594 2.66 5.38 7.41
C THR A 594 3.72 6.31 7.98
N GLY A 595 3.47 7.63 7.94
CA GLY A 595 4.42 8.60 8.49
C GLY A 595 5.77 8.60 7.78
N VAL A 596 5.76 8.54 6.45
CA VAL A 596 6.95 8.45 5.59
C VAL A 596 8.10 9.32 6.09
N LYS A 597 9.26 8.70 6.33
CA LYS A 597 10.50 9.36 6.72
C LYS A 597 11.34 9.79 5.50
N PRO A 598 12.26 10.75 5.64
CA PRO A 598 13.12 11.17 4.54
C PRO A 598 14.07 10.07 4.09
N PHE A 599 14.22 9.93 2.78
CA PHE A 599 15.26 9.13 2.13
C PHE A 599 15.31 7.69 2.64
N GLU A 600 14.16 6.99 2.52
CA GLU A 600 14.11 5.56 2.78
C GLU A 600 14.95 4.80 1.76
N VAL A 601 15.53 3.69 2.17
CA VAL A 601 16.43 2.85 1.34
C VAL A 601 15.79 2.24 0.09
N ARG A 602 14.47 2.33 -0.06
CA ARG A 602 13.71 1.89 -1.23
C ARG A 602 12.62 2.92 -1.53
N GLU A 603 12.46 3.26 -2.80
CA GLU A 603 11.29 4.00 -3.27
C GLU A 603 10.01 3.18 -3.05
N ARG A 604 8.94 3.81 -2.55
CA ARG A 604 7.70 3.13 -2.14
C ARG A 604 6.50 3.55 -2.98
N ASP A 605 6.70 3.81 -4.24
CA ASP A 605 5.66 4.16 -5.21
C ASP A 605 4.59 3.08 -5.35
N TYR A 606 4.95 1.81 -5.21
CA TYR A 606 4.06 0.66 -5.22
C TYR A 606 2.95 0.73 -4.14
N ALA A 607 3.21 1.35 -2.99
CA ALA A 607 2.20 1.52 -1.95
C ALA A 607 1.06 2.46 -2.38
N MET A 608 1.28 3.32 -3.38
CA MET A 608 0.33 4.32 -3.87
C MET A 608 -0.32 3.93 -5.21
N VAL A 609 -0.11 2.71 -5.69
CA VAL A 609 -0.63 2.21 -6.98
C VAL A 609 -2.14 2.36 -7.13
N GLY A 610 -2.90 2.30 -6.01
CA GLY A 610 -4.34 2.55 -6.00
C GLY A 610 -4.72 3.97 -6.44
N SER A 611 -3.88 4.97 -6.16
CA SER A 611 -4.10 6.34 -6.64
C SER A 611 -3.83 6.48 -8.14
N PHE A 612 -2.81 5.78 -8.65
CA PHE A 612 -2.52 5.75 -10.08
C PHE A 612 -3.63 5.02 -10.87
N TYR A 613 -4.18 3.97 -10.30
CA TYR A 613 -5.40 3.31 -10.82
C TYR A 613 -6.58 4.29 -10.90
N ALA A 614 -6.84 5.04 -9.83
CA ALA A 614 -7.92 6.04 -9.82
C ALA A 614 -7.67 7.16 -10.84
N PHE A 615 -6.42 7.62 -11.00
CA PHE A 615 -6.05 8.61 -11.99
C PHE A 615 -6.23 8.10 -13.43
N ALA A 616 -5.94 6.83 -13.68
CA ALA A 616 -6.15 6.21 -14.99
C ALA A 616 -7.63 6.17 -15.41
N ILE A 617 -8.56 6.11 -14.45
CA ILE A 617 -10.00 6.31 -14.74
C ILE A 617 -10.22 7.69 -15.36
N TRP A 618 -9.64 8.75 -14.77
CA TRP A 618 -9.76 10.10 -15.33
C TRP A 618 -9.05 10.26 -16.67
N ILE A 619 -7.94 9.54 -16.93
CA ILE A 619 -7.32 9.53 -18.28
C ILE A 619 -8.33 9.03 -19.32
N GLY A 620 -9.03 7.94 -19.04
CA GLY A 620 -10.08 7.43 -19.90
C GLY A 620 -11.25 8.40 -20.08
N LEU A 621 -11.69 9.06 -18.99
CA LEU A 621 -12.73 10.08 -19.03
C LEU A 621 -12.30 11.34 -19.81
N GLY A 622 -11.01 11.70 -19.80
CA GLY A 622 -10.45 12.77 -20.61
C GLY A 622 -10.46 12.46 -22.10
N ALA A 623 -10.09 11.22 -22.45
CA ALA A 623 -10.23 10.75 -23.81
C ALA A 623 -11.70 10.78 -24.28
N ALA A 624 -12.65 10.37 -23.42
CA ALA A 624 -14.08 10.49 -23.70
C ALA A 624 -14.51 11.95 -23.92
N ALA A 625 -14.02 12.87 -23.14
CA ALA A 625 -14.33 14.30 -23.27
C ALA A 625 -13.89 14.87 -24.63
N ILE A 626 -12.67 14.52 -25.08
CA ILE A 626 -12.16 14.93 -26.40
C ILE A 626 -13.01 14.32 -27.51
N LEU A 627 -13.30 13.00 -27.46
CA LEU A 627 -14.11 12.32 -28.46
C LEU A 627 -15.53 12.86 -28.53
N TRP A 628 -16.13 13.17 -27.37
CA TRP A 628 -17.43 13.81 -27.30
C TRP A 628 -17.41 15.21 -27.94
N PHE A 629 -16.38 16.03 -27.65
CA PHE A 629 -16.24 17.37 -28.24
C PHE A 629 -16.09 17.31 -29.77
N ILE A 630 -15.26 16.40 -30.29
CA ILE A 630 -15.08 16.20 -31.73
C ILE A 630 -16.41 15.81 -32.38
N GLN A 631 -17.17 14.97 -31.75
CA GLN A 631 -18.46 14.54 -32.26
C GLN A 631 -19.50 15.67 -32.32
N GLU A 632 -19.59 16.47 -31.28
CA GLU A 632 -20.48 17.63 -31.24
C GLU A 632 -20.17 18.64 -32.39
N LYS A 633 -18.89 18.79 -32.74
CA LYS A 633 -18.43 19.73 -33.75
C LYS A 633 -18.44 19.17 -35.17
N VAL A 634 -17.96 17.94 -35.36
CA VAL A 634 -17.72 17.35 -36.69
C VAL A 634 -18.83 16.42 -37.11
N LYS A 635 -19.57 15.83 -36.16
CA LYS A 635 -20.71 14.88 -36.36
C LYS A 635 -20.39 13.71 -37.31
N SER A 636 -19.17 13.20 -37.26
CA SER A 636 -18.66 12.13 -38.11
C SER A 636 -18.11 10.95 -37.30
N ASN A 637 -18.59 9.73 -37.57
CA ASN A 637 -18.04 8.51 -36.99
C ASN A 637 -16.57 8.30 -37.37
N VAL A 638 -16.23 8.63 -38.62
CA VAL A 638 -14.85 8.49 -39.13
C VAL A 638 -13.90 9.40 -38.35
N ALA A 639 -14.31 10.66 -38.13
CA ALA A 639 -13.51 11.58 -37.32
C ALA A 639 -13.32 11.09 -35.89
N SER A 640 -14.35 10.50 -35.27
CA SER A 640 -14.25 9.91 -33.93
C SER A 640 -13.32 8.70 -33.89
N VAL A 641 -13.33 7.85 -34.92
CA VAL A 641 -12.40 6.71 -35.02
C VAL A 641 -10.96 7.20 -35.20
N ILE A 642 -10.72 8.15 -36.11
CA ILE A 642 -9.37 8.73 -36.31
C ILE A 642 -8.85 9.34 -35.01
N ALA A 643 -9.66 10.15 -34.34
CA ALA A 643 -9.29 10.74 -33.05
C ALA A 643 -9.02 9.68 -31.97
N GLY A 644 -9.82 8.62 -31.93
CA GLY A 644 -9.61 7.49 -31.03
C GLY A 644 -8.25 6.79 -31.28
N ILE A 645 -7.91 6.58 -32.54
CA ILE A 645 -6.59 6.00 -32.93
C ILE A 645 -5.45 6.93 -32.53
N VAL A 646 -5.58 8.24 -32.73
CA VAL A 646 -4.57 9.23 -32.31
C VAL A 646 -4.41 9.19 -30.78
N LEU A 647 -5.50 9.13 -30.03
CA LEU A 647 -5.45 9.05 -28.57
C LEU A 647 -4.80 7.73 -28.08
N LEU A 648 -5.00 6.61 -28.79
CA LEU A 648 -4.28 5.36 -28.50
C LEU A 648 -2.77 5.47 -28.74
N GLY A 649 -2.31 6.42 -29.53
CA GLY A 649 -0.87 6.73 -29.67
C GLY A 649 -0.22 7.08 -28.33
N ILE A 650 -0.95 7.65 -27.36
CA ILE A 650 -0.43 8.02 -26.05
C ILE A 650 0.00 6.76 -25.24
N PRO A 651 -0.88 5.80 -24.92
CA PRO A 651 -0.44 4.63 -24.19
C PRO A 651 0.59 3.78 -24.95
N PHE A 652 0.52 3.70 -26.30
CA PHE A 652 1.54 3.00 -27.06
C PHE A 652 2.91 3.68 -26.99
N MET A 653 2.96 5.00 -26.99
CA MET A 653 4.20 5.76 -26.75
C MET A 653 4.76 5.43 -25.36
N MET A 654 3.90 5.39 -24.31
CA MET A 654 4.32 4.99 -22.95
C MET A 654 4.88 3.56 -22.96
N GLY A 655 4.17 2.63 -23.57
CA GLY A 655 4.58 1.23 -23.65
C GLY A 655 5.91 1.05 -24.37
N PHE A 656 6.11 1.76 -25.47
CA PHE A 656 7.34 1.69 -26.25
C PHE A 656 8.55 2.25 -25.49
N GLN A 657 8.39 3.37 -24.77
CA GLN A 657 9.48 3.95 -23.98
C GLN A 657 9.77 3.15 -22.70
N ASN A 658 8.75 2.61 -22.05
CA ASN A 658 8.90 1.86 -20.80
C ASN A 658 9.32 0.39 -21.00
N TYR A 659 9.27 -0.15 -22.21
CA TYR A 659 9.49 -1.59 -22.43
C TYR A 659 10.87 -2.06 -21.91
N ASN A 660 11.94 -1.42 -22.36
CA ASN A 660 13.31 -1.81 -21.96
C ASN A 660 13.55 -1.60 -20.46
N VAL A 661 12.94 -0.55 -19.88
CA VAL A 661 13.06 -0.26 -18.44
C VAL A 661 12.49 -1.38 -17.58
N HIS A 662 11.37 -1.96 -18.04
CA HIS A 662 10.61 -2.97 -17.30
C HIS A 662 10.90 -4.40 -17.80
N ASP A 663 11.75 -4.57 -18.82
CA ASP A 663 12.18 -5.89 -19.24
C ASP A 663 13.17 -6.48 -18.22
N ARG A 664 12.69 -7.47 -17.50
CA ARG A 664 13.45 -8.20 -16.49
C ARG A 664 13.79 -9.61 -16.91
N SER A 665 13.53 -9.97 -18.16
CA SER A 665 13.71 -11.35 -18.67
C SER A 665 15.16 -11.86 -18.58
N GLU A 666 16.13 -10.96 -18.46
CA GLU A 666 17.55 -11.28 -18.29
C GLU A 666 18.13 -10.86 -16.92
N ARG A 667 17.29 -10.58 -15.91
CA ARG A 667 17.75 -10.18 -14.57
C ARG A 667 17.97 -11.39 -13.69
N TYR A 668 19.24 -11.64 -13.35
CA TYR A 668 19.67 -12.74 -12.49
C TYR A 668 20.44 -12.28 -11.24
N ALA A 669 20.54 -10.99 -10.97
CA ALA A 669 21.41 -10.45 -9.92
C ALA A 669 21.16 -11.05 -8.53
N ALA A 670 19.90 -11.17 -8.11
CA ALA A 670 19.53 -11.75 -6.79
C ALA A 670 19.79 -13.27 -6.78
N TYR A 671 19.49 -13.94 -7.88
CA TYR A 671 19.78 -15.37 -8.04
C TYR A 671 21.28 -15.67 -7.98
N ASP A 672 22.10 -14.95 -8.75
CA ASP A 672 23.55 -15.13 -8.80
C ASP A 672 24.22 -14.80 -7.46
N TYR A 673 23.71 -13.77 -6.75
CA TYR A 673 24.13 -13.45 -5.40
C TYR A 673 23.89 -14.64 -4.44
N ALA A 674 22.66 -15.15 -4.40
CA ALA A 674 22.30 -16.26 -3.53
C ALA A 674 23.08 -17.55 -3.89
N TYR A 675 23.17 -17.86 -5.19
CA TYR A 675 23.92 -19.02 -5.68
C TYR A 675 25.40 -18.95 -5.30
N SER A 676 26.06 -17.83 -5.58
CA SER A 676 27.48 -17.64 -5.30
C SER A 676 27.76 -17.68 -3.80
N THR A 677 26.91 -17.04 -2.99
CA THR A 677 27.02 -17.05 -1.52
C THR A 677 26.94 -18.48 -0.99
N LEU A 678 25.88 -19.22 -1.31
CA LEU A 678 25.68 -20.59 -0.83
C LEU A 678 26.79 -21.53 -1.28
N LYS A 679 27.24 -21.43 -2.55
CA LYS A 679 28.32 -22.28 -3.09
C LYS A 679 29.69 -22.00 -2.48
N SER A 680 29.93 -20.80 -1.95
CA SER A 680 31.22 -20.44 -1.33
C SER A 680 31.39 -21.01 0.07
N LEU A 681 30.31 -21.50 0.71
CA LEU A 681 30.33 -21.91 2.10
C LEU A 681 30.82 -23.37 2.30
N PRO A 682 31.46 -23.67 3.43
CA PRO A 682 31.80 -25.05 3.77
C PRO A 682 30.53 -25.90 3.99
N LYS A 683 30.69 -27.21 3.93
CA LYS A 683 29.61 -28.15 4.23
C LYS A 683 29.13 -27.97 5.70
N ASP A 684 27.81 -28.03 5.93
CA ASP A 684 27.17 -27.85 7.23
C ASP A 684 27.52 -26.49 7.89
N GLY A 685 27.82 -25.45 7.08
CA GLY A 685 28.17 -24.12 7.55
C GLY A 685 26.98 -23.37 8.16
N ILE A 686 27.27 -22.34 8.97
CA ILE A 686 26.30 -21.38 9.47
C ILE A 686 26.61 -20.04 8.84
N LEU A 687 25.62 -19.46 8.17
CA LEU A 687 25.70 -18.14 7.54
C LEU A 687 24.92 -17.12 8.34
N PHE A 688 25.56 -16.06 8.80
CA PHE A 688 24.90 -14.91 9.40
C PHE A 688 24.68 -13.86 8.31
N VAL A 689 23.44 -13.43 8.14
CA VAL A 689 23.02 -12.40 7.19
C VAL A 689 22.30 -11.28 7.93
N TYR A 690 22.24 -10.09 7.31
CA TYR A 690 21.58 -8.95 7.91
C TYR A 690 20.76 -8.19 6.87
N GLY A 691 19.45 -8.15 7.10
CA GLY A 691 18.48 -7.46 6.26
C GLY A 691 17.85 -8.34 5.17
N ASP A 692 16.75 -7.84 4.62
CA ASP A 692 15.87 -8.57 3.72
C ASP A 692 16.55 -8.91 2.40
N ASN A 693 17.34 -7.96 1.85
CA ASN A 693 18.05 -8.15 0.59
C ASN A 693 19.13 -9.24 0.63
N ASP A 694 19.71 -9.46 1.79
CA ASP A 694 20.72 -10.51 1.95
C ASP A 694 20.09 -11.86 2.23
N THR A 695 19.01 -11.88 2.99
CA THR A 695 18.39 -13.09 3.54
C THR A 695 17.42 -13.76 2.56
N TYR A 696 16.46 -12.99 2.02
CA TYR A 696 15.36 -13.57 1.25
C TYR A 696 15.77 -14.21 -0.08
N PRO A 697 16.75 -13.69 -0.84
CA PRO A 697 17.26 -14.40 -2.01
C PRO A 697 17.91 -15.75 -1.65
N ILE A 698 18.62 -15.82 -0.51
CA ILE A 698 19.27 -17.06 -0.06
C ILE A 698 18.22 -18.10 0.36
N TRP A 699 17.22 -17.71 1.16
CA TRP A 699 16.10 -18.59 1.48
C TRP A 699 15.30 -18.98 0.23
N GLY A 700 15.05 -18.03 -0.68
CA GLY A 700 14.43 -18.31 -1.97
C GLY A 700 15.12 -19.42 -2.72
N MET A 701 16.44 -19.39 -2.78
CA MET A 701 17.26 -20.43 -3.44
C MET A 701 17.17 -21.76 -2.71
N GLN A 702 17.32 -21.79 -1.39
CA GLN A 702 17.23 -23.03 -0.61
C GLN A 702 15.85 -23.66 -0.73
N GLU A 703 14.79 -22.89 -0.54
CA GLU A 703 13.42 -23.39 -0.46
C GLU A 703 12.84 -23.78 -1.82
N THR A 704 13.26 -23.15 -2.92
CA THR A 704 12.76 -23.48 -4.27
C THR A 704 13.59 -24.57 -4.96
N SER A 705 14.91 -24.50 -4.87
CA SER A 705 15.81 -25.42 -5.62
C SER A 705 16.50 -26.48 -4.74
N GLY A 706 16.37 -26.41 -3.40
CA GLY A 706 17.08 -27.29 -2.49
C GLY A 706 18.60 -27.11 -2.52
N LEU A 707 19.09 -25.95 -2.94
CA LEU A 707 20.52 -25.70 -3.05
C LEU A 707 21.13 -25.46 -1.67
N ARG A 708 22.03 -26.36 -1.25
CA ARG A 708 22.78 -26.23 0.00
C ARG A 708 21.88 -26.16 1.24
N ASP A 709 20.89 -27.04 1.31
CA ASP A 709 20.04 -27.23 2.52
C ASP A 709 20.83 -27.61 3.77
N ASP A 710 22.09 -28.03 3.59
CA ASP A 710 23.05 -28.26 4.67
C ASP A 710 23.50 -26.97 5.36
N VAL A 711 23.39 -25.82 4.73
CA VAL A 711 23.80 -24.52 5.28
C VAL A 711 22.66 -23.91 6.10
N LYS A 712 22.95 -23.58 7.35
CA LYS A 712 21.99 -22.89 8.20
C LYS A 712 22.16 -21.36 8.05
N VAL A 713 21.11 -20.69 7.59
CA VAL A 713 21.04 -19.22 7.46
C VAL A 713 20.40 -18.64 8.71
N VAL A 714 21.04 -17.65 9.34
CA VAL A 714 20.66 -17.03 10.62
C VAL A 714 20.67 -15.51 10.51
#